data_f27409296f25ce948c45ed1093c28a00
#
_entry.id   f27409296f25ce948c45ed1093c28a00
#
_cell.length_a   1.000
_cell.length_b   1.000
_cell.length_c   1.000
_cell.angle_alpha   90.00
_cell.angle_beta   90.00
_cell.angle_gamma   90.00
#
_symmetry.space_group_name_H-M   'P 1'
#
loop_
_entity.id
_entity.type
_entity.pdbx_description
1 polymer ?
#
loop_
_entity_poly.entity_id
_entity_poly.type
_entity_poly.pdbx_seq_one_letter_code
_entity_poly.pdbx_strand_id
1 'polypeptide(L)'
;MDTAAVIPDYLSPKPGKYTSYRYPQAVNDSTVIAIKSGLQDINSLVSLTNGKEKRLCYLGTINSRLNLAGNKVYWTEIVPGLRWTHENYSVIKQYDLETGKVTILTPRGRYLAPAIDKDNRTAAVSRFTVSGENQLVLVDLATGKEQRYFTVPDNAFIKELTYDDNGTITAVAVTATGISLLQLDTQTGAWSELLATTSVNITAPLWSNGKLFFESGANGTNNIYYLNPSDTATYRLTSARFGAFDPAFTPGKDKLLYSDYQADGYRIGSLAVDSLEAEKADLGEPYHSPLVTSLVEQEQFNLDSAKLTPIEFNPRPYRKGAHTFKLHSWAPFYYDVAEAMNTGADDLSTIVKPGVMVLSQNTLNTAIMQAGWYYNKGEHHGKLSFTYKGWFPVIDIAADYGGKAFDVTWVTNDKDKEVAQAATVRRTLLEAEARVYLPFNLTRNHYIRGIQPAVAYYFTNDRYQQYESRTYSNFQYILPEVLFYSYRRKAQRDILPRWGYQLRLQYLQSPFNKENYGSLYAGRLTTYWPGILRNHGLMLRMGYQYQSVDNKTLYLPKHLIDKPRGYNFMYQTRQQIAFKADYAFSVFSPDLSLGQLAYIRRLRANLFYDLNRNQAAKGHDWTTQSSFGTDLIFDWNVFRMSFPLTTGVRLIQPIDYGKFQVEALFSITF
;
A
#
# COMPACT_ATOMS: atom_id res chain seq x y z
N MET A 1 -4.68 44.07 5.24
CA MET A 1 -5.26 44.00 6.59
C MET A 1 -5.67 42.54 6.83
N ASP A 2 -5.14 41.94 7.88
CA ASP A 2 -5.60 40.58 8.26
C ASP A 2 -7.03 40.70 8.74
N THR A 3 -7.98 40.35 7.91
CA THR A 3 -9.36 40.12 8.36
C THR A 3 -9.35 38.98 9.37
N ALA A 4 -9.94 39.21 10.54
CA ALA A 4 -9.99 38.20 11.60
C ALA A 4 -10.58 36.88 11.04
N ALA A 5 -9.93 35.78 11.34
CA ALA A 5 -10.40 34.46 10.88
C ALA A 5 -11.80 34.19 11.41
N VAL A 6 -12.74 33.89 10.53
CA VAL A 6 -14.11 33.52 10.92
C VAL A 6 -14.11 32.08 11.40
N ILE A 7 -14.56 31.87 12.64
CA ILE A 7 -14.67 30.53 13.23
C ILE A 7 -16.05 29.95 12.89
N PRO A 8 -16.13 28.80 12.20
CA PRO A 8 -17.40 28.20 11.85
C PRO A 8 -18.03 27.39 13.00
N ASP A 9 -19.32 27.14 12.91
CA ASP A 9 -19.97 26.11 13.69
C ASP A 9 -19.57 24.73 13.16
N TYR A 10 -19.07 23.84 14.03
CA TYR A 10 -18.58 22.53 13.59
C TYR A 10 -19.67 21.48 13.68
N LEU A 11 -19.97 20.84 12.55
CA LEU A 11 -20.90 19.72 12.42
C LEU A 11 -20.25 18.36 12.69
N SER A 12 -18.94 18.25 12.53
CA SER A 12 -18.18 17.04 12.84
C SER A 12 -17.77 17.01 14.32
N PRO A 13 -17.66 15.82 14.94
CA PRO A 13 -17.18 15.70 16.31
C PRO A 13 -15.74 16.22 16.44
N LYS A 14 -15.38 16.73 17.63
CA LYS A 14 -13.99 17.09 17.92
C LYS A 14 -13.15 15.82 18.01
N PRO A 15 -12.08 15.67 17.19
CA PRO A 15 -11.28 14.48 17.20
C PRO A 15 -10.35 14.43 18.41
N GLY A 16 -10.20 13.24 19.03
CA GLY A 16 -9.18 13.01 20.06
C GLY A 16 -7.80 12.68 19.49
N LYS A 17 -7.72 12.40 18.20
CA LYS A 17 -6.51 12.11 17.43
C LYS A 17 -6.72 12.56 16.01
N TYR A 18 -5.63 12.80 15.25
CA TYR A 18 -5.72 13.26 13.87
C TYR A 18 -6.78 12.47 13.07
N THR A 19 -7.84 13.17 12.70
CA THR A 19 -8.99 12.66 11.95
C THR A 19 -9.48 13.73 11.00
N SER A 20 -9.73 13.37 9.77
CA SER A 20 -10.17 14.29 8.72
C SER A 20 -11.56 13.91 8.23
N TYR A 21 -12.42 14.91 8.11
CA TYR A 21 -13.72 14.84 7.43
C TYR A 21 -13.65 15.75 6.21
N ARG A 22 -13.82 15.18 5.02
CA ARG A 22 -13.66 15.88 3.75
C ARG A 22 -14.88 15.69 2.85
N TYR A 23 -15.05 16.59 1.90
CA TYR A 23 -16.09 16.57 0.86
C TYR A 23 -17.52 16.53 1.43
N PRO A 24 -17.92 17.54 2.22
CA PRO A 24 -19.27 17.59 2.81
C PRO A 24 -20.34 17.63 1.73
N GLN A 25 -21.42 16.89 1.93
CA GLN A 25 -22.63 16.94 1.11
C GLN A 25 -23.85 16.97 2.04
N ALA A 26 -24.63 18.04 2.01
CA ALA A 26 -25.80 18.17 2.85
C ALA A 26 -26.97 17.35 2.29
N VAL A 27 -27.48 16.39 3.07
CA VAL A 27 -28.71 15.64 2.75
C VAL A 27 -29.93 16.46 3.14
N ASN A 28 -29.86 17.15 4.27
CA ASN A 28 -30.85 18.08 4.79
C ASN A 28 -30.14 19.06 5.75
N ASP A 29 -30.85 19.95 6.40
CA ASP A 29 -30.30 21.00 7.27
C ASP A 29 -29.56 20.45 8.51
N SER A 30 -29.79 19.19 8.89
CA SER A 30 -29.20 18.57 10.07
C SER A 30 -28.24 17.41 9.79
N THR A 31 -28.21 16.92 8.55
CA THR A 31 -27.44 15.71 8.18
C THR A 31 -26.50 15.99 7.01
N VAL A 32 -25.22 15.75 7.23
CA VAL A 32 -24.15 15.91 6.25
C VAL A 32 -23.44 14.58 6.04
N ILE A 33 -23.19 14.21 4.78
CA ILE A 33 -22.36 13.09 4.37
C ILE A 33 -20.94 13.61 4.15
N ALA A 34 -19.94 12.85 4.60
CA ALA A 34 -18.54 13.19 4.40
C ALA A 34 -17.67 11.92 4.27
N ILE A 35 -16.45 12.10 3.77
CA ILE A 35 -15.41 11.07 3.84
C ILE A 35 -14.61 11.27 5.11
N LYS A 36 -14.57 10.24 5.95
CA LYS A 36 -13.70 10.18 7.12
C LYS A 36 -12.42 9.41 6.81
N SER A 37 -11.28 9.95 7.23
CA SER A 37 -9.98 9.28 7.25
C SER A 37 -9.22 9.68 8.51
N GLY A 38 -8.13 8.96 8.84
CA GLY A 38 -7.32 9.32 10.01
C GLY A 38 -6.32 8.25 10.41
N LEU A 39 -5.61 8.51 11.51
CA LEU A 39 -4.59 7.57 12.01
C LEU A 39 -5.16 6.22 12.42
N GLN A 40 -6.40 6.21 12.91
CA GLN A 40 -7.05 5.00 13.46
C GLN A 40 -8.10 4.38 12.54
N ASP A 41 -8.43 5.06 11.43
CA ASP A 41 -9.50 4.67 10.53
C ASP A 41 -8.99 4.60 9.09
N ILE A 42 -9.53 3.64 8.35
CA ILE A 42 -9.43 3.64 6.89
C ILE A 42 -10.54 4.52 6.30
N ASN A 43 -10.38 4.95 5.05
CA ASN A 43 -11.36 5.78 4.37
C ASN A 43 -12.77 5.18 4.47
N SER A 44 -13.70 5.98 4.91
CA SER A 44 -15.11 5.57 5.06
C SER A 44 -16.06 6.73 4.75
N LEU A 45 -17.20 6.40 4.18
CA LEU A 45 -18.33 7.30 4.05
C LEU A 45 -19.06 7.35 5.38
N VAL A 46 -19.28 8.54 5.91
CA VAL A 46 -19.96 8.77 7.19
C VAL A 46 -21.11 9.75 7.05
N SER A 47 -22.13 9.57 7.87
CA SER A 47 -23.19 10.55 8.09
C SER A 47 -22.92 11.25 9.41
N LEU A 48 -23.01 12.57 9.41
CA LEU A 48 -22.88 13.46 10.54
C LEU A 48 -24.24 14.09 10.80
N THR A 49 -24.84 13.80 11.95
CA THR A 49 -26.17 14.33 12.32
C THR A 49 -26.11 14.82 13.76
N ASN A 50 -26.34 16.13 13.97
CA ASN A 50 -26.27 16.75 15.29
C ASN A 50 -25.00 16.42 16.07
N GLY A 51 -23.84 16.50 15.43
CA GLY A 51 -22.52 16.18 16.02
C GLY A 51 -22.24 14.69 16.24
N LYS A 52 -23.18 13.80 15.91
CA LYS A 52 -23.00 12.34 16.00
C LYS A 52 -22.59 11.77 14.64
N GLU A 53 -21.62 10.86 14.69
CA GLU A 53 -21.11 10.15 13.51
C GLU A 53 -21.71 8.76 13.39
N LYS A 54 -22.17 8.41 12.18
CA LYS A 54 -22.55 7.04 11.79
C LYS A 54 -21.78 6.66 10.52
N ARG A 55 -20.99 5.59 10.57
CA ARG A 55 -20.34 5.05 9.37
C ARG A 55 -21.37 4.34 8.49
N LEU A 56 -21.39 4.71 7.21
CA LEU A 56 -22.26 4.13 6.19
C LEU A 56 -21.57 2.96 5.49
N CYS A 57 -20.37 3.18 4.93
CA CYS A 57 -19.58 2.11 4.31
C CYS A 57 -18.08 2.43 4.35
N TYR A 58 -17.24 1.42 4.10
CA TYR A 58 -15.82 1.61 3.84
C TYR A 58 -15.58 1.87 2.35
N LEU A 59 -14.59 2.70 2.05
CA LEU A 59 -14.22 3.10 0.71
C LEU A 59 -12.88 2.47 0.31
N GLY A 60 -12.67 2.34 -1.00
CA GLY A 60 -11.37 1.94 -1.57
C GLY A 60 -10.42 3.12 -1.74
N THR A 61 -9.67 3.13 -2.85
CA THR A 61 -8.85 4.28 -3.24
C THR A 61 -9.69 5.25 -4.06
N ILE A 62 -10.12 6.33 -3.42
CA ILE A 62 -10.94 7.37 -4.06
C ILE A 62 -10.03 8.30 -4.84
N ASN A 63 -10.51 8.78 -5.99
CA ASN A 63 -9.84 9.77 -6.82
C ASN A 63 -10.77 10.91 -7.29
N SER A 64 -11.87 11.14 -6.57
CA SER A 64 -12.77 12.25 -6.80
C SER A 64 -13.37 12.79 -5.50
N ARG A 65 -14.03 13.92 -5.59
CA ARG A 65 -14.94 14.44 -4.56
C ARG A 65 -16.21 13.59 -4.51
N LEU A 66 -17.00 13.78 -3.44
CA LEU A 66 -18.35 13.26 -3.39
C LEU A 66 -19.31 14.14 -4.17
N ASN A 67 -20.31 13.53 -4.77
CA ASN A 67 -21.46 14.19 -5.37
C ASN A 67 -22.73 13.58 -4.79
N LEU A 68 -23.66 14.43 -4.34
CA LEU A 68 -24.98 14.03 -3.88
C LEU A 68 -26.03 14.47 -4.89
N ALA A 69 -26.83 13.54 -5.37
CA ALA A 69 -28.00 13.83 -6.20
C ALA A 69 -29.18 12.96 -5.73
N GLY A 70 -30.26 13.62 -5.30
CA GLY A 70 -31.38 12.97 -4.62
C GLY A 70 -30.93 12.23 -3.36
N ASN A 71 -31.21 10.93 -3.27
CA ASN A 71 -30.83 10.07 -2.15
C ASN A 71 -29.55 9.23 -2.42
N LYS A 72 -28.74 9.60 -3.42
CA LYS A 72 -27.56 8.83 -3.84
C LYS A 72 -26.30 9.65 -3.76
N VAL A 73 -25.24 9.04 -3.20
CA VAL A 73 -23.89 9.62 -3.14
C VAL A 73 -23.00 8.94 -4.17
N TYR A 74 -22.33 9.72 -5.00
CA TYR A 74 -21.48 9.24 -6.10
C TYR A 74 -20.03 9.61 -5.88
N TRP A 75 -19.11 8.72 -6.30
CA TRP A 75 -17.67 8.96 -6.35
C TRP A 75 -17.00 8.07 -7.39
N THR A 76 -15.76 8.38 -7.74
CA THR A 76 -14.90 7.45 -8.50
C THR A 76 -13.89 6.77 -7.59
N GLU A 77 -13.61 5.50 -7.90
CA GLU A 77 -12.67 4.68 -7.15
C GLU A 77 -11.69 3.98 -8.08
N ILE A 78 -10.40 4.02 -7.73
CA ILE A 78 -9.34 3.35 -8.48
C ILE A 78 -9.44 1.84 -8.30
N VAL A 79 -9.41 1.13 -9.43
CA VAL A 79 -9.32 -0.32 -9.52
C VAL A 79 -8.00 -0.68 -10.21
N PRO A 80 -7.08 -1.37 -9.54
CA PRO A 80 -5.80 -1.73 -10.14
C PRO A 80 -5.96 -2.72 -11.30
N GLY A 81 -5.00 -2.69 -12.21
CA GLY A 81 -4.83 -3.69 -13.26
C GLY A 81 -4.61 -5.08 -12.67
N LEU A 82 -4.95 -6.10 -13.46
CA LEU A 82 -4.85 -7.50 -13.01
C LEU A 82 -3.39 -7.91 -12.72
N ARG A 83 -2.45 -7.40 -13.52
CA ARG A 83 -1.04 -7.81 -13.50
C ARG A 83 -0.07 -6.65 -13.32
N TRP A 84 -0.25 -5.54 -14.02
CA TRP A 84 0.70 -4.45 -14.09
C TRP A 84 0.43 -3.41 -13.02
N THR A 85 1.45 -3.04 -12.25
CA THR A 85 1.31 -2.12 -11.11
C THR A 85 0.97 -0.68 -11.52
N HIS A 86 1.37 -0.28 -12.74
CA HIS A 86 1.09 1.04 -13.30
C HIS A 86 -0.18 1.09 -14.15
N GLU A 87 -0.84 -0.04 -14.36
CA GLU A 87 -2.12 -0.12 -15.04
C GLU A 87 -3.25 0.06 -14.02
N ASN A 88 -3.79 1.26 -13.98
CA ASN A 88 -4.90 1.59 -13.09
C ASN A 88 -6.11 2.01 -13.90
N TYR A 89 -7.27 1.57 -13.46
CA TYR A 89 -8.58 1.95 -13.95
C TYR A 89 -9.35 2.68 -12.87
N SER A 90 -10.46 3.30 -13.23
CA SER A 90 -11.44 3.81 -12.30
C SER A 90 -12.84 3.33 -12.66
N VAL A 91 -13.71 3.35 -11.67
CA VAL A 91 -15.15 3.04 -11.82
C VAL A 91 -15.95 4.09 -11.08
N ILE A 92 -17.12 4.41 -11.59
CA ILE A 92 -18.10 5.24 -10.88
C ILE A 92 -18.89 4.33 -9.94
N LYS A 93 -19.01 4.74 -8.69
CA LYS A 93 -19.80 4.07 -7.65
C LYS A 93 -20.88 4.97 -7.11
N GLN A 94 -21.93 4.35 -6.62
CA GLN A 94 -22.96 5.03 -5.85
C GLN A 94 -23.20 4.33 -4.51
N TYR A 95 -23.57 5.10 -3.51
CA TYR A 95 -24.18 4.65 -2.26
C TYR A 95 -25.60 5.18 -2.20
N ASP A 96 -26.57 4.30 -2.01
CA ASP A 96 -27.97 4.65 -1.85
C ASP A 96 -28.26 4.83 -0.36
N LEU A 97 -28.71 6.02 0.03
CA LEU A 97 -28.94 6.40 1.43
C LEU A 97 -30.15 5.68 2.05
N GLU A 98 -31.12 5.26 1.25
CA GLU A 98 -32.31 4.54 1.74
C GLU A 98 -32.01 3.07 1.95
N THR A 99 -31.40 2.43 0.96
CA THR A 99 -31.15 0.98 1.00
C THR A 99 -29.84 0.60 1.67
N GLY A 100 -28.90 1.55 1.84
CA GLY A 100 -27.57 1.32 2.37
C GLY A 100 -26.65 0.52 1.42
N LYS A 101 -27.00 0.40 0.14
CA LYS A 101 -26.28 -0.44 -0.83
C LYS A 101 -25.25 0.36 -1.62
N VAL A 102 -24.04 -0.21 -1.76
CA VAL A 102 -23.02 0.27 -2.70
C VAL A 102 -23.15 -0.47 -4.02
N THR A 103 -23.23 0.28 -5.12
CA THR A 103 -23.30 -0.27 -6.48
C THR A 103 -22.16 0.29 -7.33
N ILE A 104 -21.56 -0.55 -8.20
CA ILE A 104 -20.63 -0.15 -9.24
C ILE A 104 -21.46 0.12 -10.49
N LEU A 105 -21.43 1.34 -11.02
CA LEU A 105 -22.25 1.77 -12.15
C LEU A 105 -21.58 1.50 -13.49
N THR A 106 -20.28 1.74 -13.60
CA THR A 106 -19.55 1.65 -14.86
C THR A 106 -18.64 0.44 -14.93
N PRO A 107 -18.34 -0.08 -16.13
CA PRO A 107 -17.21 -0.96 -16.33
C PRO A 107 -15.89 -0.24 -15.97
N ARG A 108 -14.77 -0.95 -16.02
CA ARG A 108 -13.44 -0.36 -15.85
C ARG A 108 -13.16 0.65 -16.95
N GLY A 109 -12.88 1.89 -16.56
CA GLY A 109 -12.53 2.99 -17.44
C GLY A 109 -11.39 3.81 -16.86
N ARG A 110 -11.22 5.03 -17.34
CA ARG A 110 -10.28 6.03 -16.78
C ARG A 110 -11.04 7.30 -16.45
N TYR A 111 -12.13 7.15 -15.70
CA TYR A 111 -13.02 8.23 -15.33
C TYR A 111 -12.50 8.98 -14.13
N LEU A 112 -12.51 10.31 -14.20
CA LEU A 112 -12.12 11.22 -13.13
C LEU A 112 -13.23 12.26 -12.92
N ALA A 113 -13.26 12.89 -11.77
CA ALA A 113 -14.04 14.08 -11.46
C ALA A 113 -15.50 14.02 -11.92
N PRO A 114 -16.32 13.07 -11.46
CA PRO A 114 -17.71 13.01 -11.84
C PRO A 114 -18.47 14.25 -11.36
N ALA A 115 -19.30 14.82 -12.21
CA ALA A 115 -20.36 15.74 -11.86
C ALA A 115 -21.69 15.10 -12.26
N ILE A 116 -22.71 15.20 -11.40
CA ILE A 116 -24.02 14.57 -11.61
C ILE A 116 -25.02 15.65 -11.97
N ASP A 117 -25.84 15.39 -13.00
CA ASP A 117 -26.91 16.29 -13.38
C ASP A 117 -28.02 16.35 -12.29
N LYS A 118 -28.80 17.42 -12.30
CA LYS A 118 -29.88 17.65 -11.32
C LYS A 118 -30.96 16.56 -11.33
N ASP A 119 -31.17 15.95 -12.49
CA ASP A 119 -32.18 14.91 -12.68
C ASP A 119 -31.69 13.52 -12.31
N ASN A 120 -30.42 13.40 -11.87
CA ASN A 120 -29.80 12.15 -11.47
C ASN A 120 -29.82 11.07 -12.55
N ARG A 121 -29.66 11.48 -13.83
CA ARG A 121 -29.68 10.62 -15.01
C ARG A 121 -28.31 10.46 -15.63
N THR A 122 -27.51 11.53 -15.63
CA THR A 122 -26.24 11.59 -16.36
C THR A 122 -25.12 12.04 -15.46
N ALA A 123 -23.97 11.38 -15.56
CA ALA A 123 -22.72 11.85 -15.00
C ALA A 123 -21.83 12.41 -16.14
N ALA A 124 -21.37 13.64 -15.98
CA ALA A 124 -20.24 14.13 -16.77
C ALA A 124 -18.94 13.73 -16.08
N VAL A 125 -18.00 13.16 -16.83
CA VAL A 125 -16.72 12.70 -16.32
C VAL A 125 -15.58 13.13 -17.22
N SER A 126 -14.43 13.42 -16.65
CA SER A 126 -13.18 13.53 -17.38
C SER A 126 -12.67 12.14 -17.72
N ARG A 127 -12.22 11.91 -18.94
CA ARG A 127 -11.57 10.68 -19.39
C ARG A 127 -10.27 10.97 -20.09
N PHE A 128 -9.27 10.20 -19.75
CA PHE A 128 -7.96 10.21 -20.40
C PHE A 128 -7.78 8.93 -21.23
N THR A 129 -7.56 9.07 -22.54
CA THR A 129 -7.40 7.93 -23.45
C THR A 129 -5.96 7.39 -23.44
N VAL A 130 -5.76 6.20 -24.00
CA VAL A 130 -4.41 5.61 -24.17
C VAL A 130 -3.57 6.39 -25.18
N SER A 131 -4.22 7.04 -26.16
CA SER A 131 -3.56 7.91 -27.16
C SER A 131 -3.12 9.26 -26.60
N GLY A 132 -3.48 9.59 -25.34
CA GLY A 132 -3.13 10.87 -24.71
C GLY A 132 -4.16 11.97 -24.93
N GLU A 133 -5.38 11.65 -25.39
CA GLU A 133 -6.46 12.61 -25.56
C GLU A 133 -7.26 12.79 -24.28
N ASN A 134 -7.53 14.04 -23.90
CA ASN A 134 -8.45 14.39 -22.84
C ASN A 134 -9.86 14.60 -23.42
N GLN A 135 -10.84 14.00 -22.80
CA GLN A 135 -12.23 14.02 -23.25
C GLN A 135 -13.17 14.24 -22.06
N LEU A 136 -14.25 14.98 -22.29
CA LEU A 136 -15.40 14.97 -21.41
C LEU A 136 -16.39 13.92 -21.93
N VAL A 137 -16.86 13.02 -21.04
CA VAL A 137 -17.76 11.94 -21.40
C VAL A 137 -19.04 12.03 -20.58
N LEU A 138 -20.17 11.87 -21.22
CA LEU A 138 -21.46 11.72 -20.57
C LEU A 138 -21.77 10.22 -20.39
N VAL A 139 -22.04 9.84 -19.15
CA VAL A 139 -22.34 8.47 -18.75
C VAL A 139 -23.77 8.39 -18.22
N ASP A 140 -24.57 7.49 -18.77
CA ASP A 140 -25.91 7.18 -18.29
C ASP A 140 -25.82 6.44 -16.95
N LEU A 141 -26.42 6.98 -15.90
CA LEU A 141 -26.34 6.44 -14.54
C LEU A 141 -27.20 5.20 -14.31
N ALA A 142 -28.20 4.96 -15.16
CA ALA A 142 -29.03 3.76 -15.07
C ALA A 142 -28.34 2.54 -15.68
N THR A 143 -27.65 2.73 -16.80
CA THR A 143 -27.01 1.64 -17.57
C THR A 143 -25.49 1.56 -17.37
N GLY A 144 -24.84 2.62 -16.87
CA GLY A 144 -23.40 2.76 -16.76
C GLY A 144 -22.68 2.87 -18.11
N LYS A 145 -23.42 3.13 -19.20
CA LYS A 145 -22.85 3.24 -20.55
C LYS A 145 -22.53 4.68 -20.91
N GLU A 146 -21.44 4.85 -21.67
CA GLU A 146 -21.12 6.14 -22.28
C GLU A 146 -22.15 6.47 -23.35
N GLN A 147 -22.70 7.69 -23.32
CA GLN A 147 -23.67 8.19 -24.28
C GLN A 147 -23.00 9.04 -25.35
N ARG A 148 -22.14 9.99 -24.92
CA ARG A 148 -21.49 10.95 -25.78
C ARG A 148 -20.17 11.38 -25.19
N TYR A 149 -19.21 11.75 -26.04
CA TYR A 149 -17.96 12.38 -25.60
C TYR A 149 -17.69 13.67 -26.38
N PHE A 150 -16.92 14.55 -25.78
CA PHE A 150 -16.48 15.84 -26.32
C PHE A 150 -14.97 15.95 -26.20
N THR A 151 -14.31 16.35 -27.27
CA THR A 151 -12.89 16.68 -27.23
C THR A 151 -12.69 18.01 -26.51
N VAL A 152 -11.70 18.09 -25.66
CA VAL A 152 -11.39 19.30 -24.88
C VAL A 152 -10.50 20.22 -25.73
N PRO A 153 -10.79 21.55 -25.80
CA PRO A 153 -9.91 22.50 -26.46
C PRO A 153 -8.46 22.39 -25.97
N ASP A 154 -7.50 22.54 -26.88
CA ASP A 154 -6.06 22.49 -26.62
C ASP A 154 -5.59 21.20 -25.91
N ASN A 155 -6.41 20.14 -25.97
CA ASN A 155 -6.22 18.90 -25.22
C ASN A 155 -6.01 19.13 -23.71
N ALA A 156 -6.62 20.17 -23.14
CA ALA A 156 -6.50 20.51 -21.74
C ALA A 156 -6.97 19.35 -20.84
N PHE A 157 -6.27 19.15 -19.73
CA PHE A 157 -6.68 18.15 -18.73
C PHE A 157 -7.84 18.70 -17.90
N ILE A 158 -8.99 18.04 -17.92
CA ILE A 158 -10.11 18.38 -17.05
C ILE A 158 -9.84 17.84 -15.65
N LYS A 159 -9.57 18.75 -14.72
CA LYS A 159 -9.30 18.43 -13.31
C LYS A 159 -10.57 18.15 -12.52
N GLU A 160 -11.59 18.97 -12.69
CA GLU A 160 -12.89 18.90 -12.01
C GLU A 160 -14.02 19.44 -12.88
N LEU A 161 -15.24 19.00 -12.57
CA LEU A 161 -16.45 19.34 -13.29
C LEU A 161 -17.58 19.71 -12.33
N THR A 162 -18.50 20.57 -12.81
CA THR A 162 -19.77 20.86 -12.15
C THR A 162 -20.84 21.20 -13.19
N TYR A 163 -22.11 20.90 -12.88
CA TYR A 163 -23.26 21.38 -13.65
C TYR A 163 -23.77 22.70 -13.07
N ASP A 164 -24.26 23.58 -13.94
CA ASP A 164 -25.10 24.69 -13.53
C ASP A 164 -26.59 24.28 -13.46
N ASP A 165 -27.45 25.22 -13.03
CA ASP A 165 -28.90 24.96 -12.93
C ASP A 165 -29.58 24.74 -14.30
N ASN A 166 -28.94 25.14 -15.43
CA ASN A 166 -29.43 25.01 -16.79
C ASN A 166 -28.93 23.76 -17.52
N GLY A 167 -28.03 22.98 -16.90
CA GLY A 167 -27.45 21.77 -17.49
C GLY A 167 -26.18 22.03 -18.31
N THR A 168 -25.61 23.25 -18.26
CA THR A 168 -24.29 23.56 -18.81
C THR A 168 -23.23 22.99 -17.90
N ILE A 169 -22.16 22.43 -18.47
CA ILE A 169 -21.05 21.86 -17.69
C ILE A 169 -19.92 22.88 -17.63
N THR A 170 -19.48 23.19 -16.41
CA THR A 170 -18.26 23.97 -16.18
C THR A 170 -17.12 23.03 -15.82
N ALA A 171 -15.99 23.18 -16.52
CA ALA A 171 -14.78 22.40 -16.35
C ALA A 171 -13.63 23.26 -15.85
N VAL A 172 -12.91 22.80 -14.84
CA VAL A 172 -11.59 23.32 -14.47
C VAL A 172 -10.58 22.66 -15.41
N ALA A 173 -10.11 23.39 -16.41
CA ALA A 173 -9.21 22.92 -17.45
C ALA A 173 -7.77 23.35 -17.16
N VAL A 174 -6.83 22.42 -17.23
CA VAL A 174 -5.40 22.64 -16.97
C VAL A 174 -4.60 22.44 -18.24
N THR A 175 -3.83 23.47 -18.60
CA THR A 175 -2.89 23.45 -19.73
C THR A 175 -1.46 23.66 -19.24
N ALA A 176 -0.49 23.68 -20.15
CA ALA A 176 0.90 24.02 -19.84
C ALA A 176 1.06 25.50 -19.39
N THR A 177 0.14 26.37 -19.74
CA THR A 177 0.19 27.80 -19.42
C THR A 177 -0.58 28.21 -18.16
N GLY A 178 -1.44 27.31 -17.64
CA GLY A 178 -2.21 27.59 -16.44
C GLY A 178 -3.56 26.88 -16.38
N ILE A 179 -4.47 27.44 -15.61
CA ILE A 179 -5.80 26.94 -15.34
C ILE A 179 -6.83 27.90 -15.92
N SER A 180 -7.83 27.39 -16.62
CA SER A 180 -8.98 28.15 -17.10
C SER A 180 -10.29 27.49 -16.68
N LEU A 181 -11.38 28.26 -16.68
CA LEU A 181 -12.74 27.74 -16.54
C LEU A 181 -13.42 27.74 -17.90
N LEU A 182 -13.72 26.54 -18.39
CA LEU A 182 -14.40 26.35 -19.65
C LEU A 182 -15.85 25.90 -19.41
N GLN A 183 -16.77 26.35 -20.23
CA GLN A 183 -18.15 25.91 -20.26
C GLN A 183 -18.45 25.12 -21.52
N LEU A 184 -19.15 23.99 -21.37
CA LEU A 184 -19.63 23.15 -22.46
C LEU A 184 -21.15 23.20 -22.55
N ASP A 185 -21.65 23.63 -23.69
CA ASP A 185 -23.03 23.39 -24.07
C ASP A 185 -23.15 21.93 -24.60
N THR A 186 -23.81 21.07 -23.85
CA THR A 186 -23.94 19.65 -24.19
C THR A 186 -24.82 19.39 -25.40
N GLN A 187 -25.66 20.33 -25.81
CA GLN A 187 -26.53 20.18 -26.98
C GLN A 187 -25.76 20.46 -28.28
N THR A 188 -25.09 21.59 -28.33
CA THR A 188 -24.32 22.02 -29.51
C THR A 188 -22.91 21.40 -29.54
N GLY A 189 -22.34 21.09 -28.40
CA GLY A 189 -20.95 20.65 -28.26
C GLY A 189 -19.96 21.80 -28.29
N ALA A 190 -20.43 23.03 -28.20
CA ALA A 190 -19.60 24.22 -28.23
C ALA A 190 -18.96 24.48 -26.84
N TRP A 191 -17.69 24.83 -26.87
CA TRP A 191 -16.95 25.28 -25.69
C TRP A 191 -16.84 26.81 -25.68
N SER A 192 -16.98 27.41 -24.52
CA SER A 192 -16.74 28.84 -24.28
C SER A 192 -15.88 29.03 -23.04
N GLU A 193 -15.15 30.11 -22.99
CA GLU A 193 -14.33 30.47 -21.84
C GLU A 193 -15.15 31.32 -20.84
N LEU A 194 -15.23 30.87 -19.58
CA LEU A 194 -15.86 31.62 -18.48
C LEU A 194 -14.83 32.45 -17.70
N LEU A 195 -13.62 31.93 -17.55
CA LEU A 195 -12.50 32.61 -16.95
C LEU A 195 -11.23 32.33 -17.76
N ALA A 196 -10.53 33.37 -18.13
CA ALA A 196 -9.26 33.32 -18.84
C ALA A 196 -8.18 32.54 -18.04
N THR A 197 -7.19 32.03 -18.75
CA THR A 197 -6.11 31.26 -18.14
C THR A 197 -5.37 32.05 -17.08
N THR A 198 -5.26 31.50 -15.89
CA THR A 198 -4.53 32.04 -14.74
C THR A 198 -3.50 31.03 -14.21
N SER A 199 -2.44 31.53 -13.60
CA SER A 199 -1.46 30.70 -12.85
C SER A 199 -1.93 30.34 -11.44
N VAL A 200 -3.01 30.96 -10.96
CA VAL A 200 -3.62 30.68 -9.65
C VAL A 200 -4.38 29.38 -9.66
N ASN A 201 -4.19 28.54 -8.63
CA ASN A 201 -4.90 27.28 -8.52
C ASN A 201 -6.39 27.49 -8.24
N ILE A 202 -7.23 26.89 -9.08
CA ILE A 202 -8.68 26.82 -8.93
C ILE A 202 -9.10 25.38 -8.82
N THR A 203 -9.92 25.03 -7.80
CA THR A 203 -10.44 23.69 -7.57
C THR A 203 -11.84 23.75 -6.98
N ALA A 204 -12.48 22.58 -6.90
CA ALA A 204 -13.77 22.42 -6.26
C ALA A 204 -14.89 23.33 -6.80
N PRO A 205 -15.12 23.41 -8.15
CA PRO A 205 -16.17 24.23 -8.71
C PRO A 205 -17.55 23.76 -8.25
N LEU A 206 -18.43 24.72 -7.92
CA LEU A 206 -19.79 24.45 -7.45
C LEU A 206 -20.71 25.60 -7.85
N TRP A 207 -21.74 25.36 -8.63
CA TRP A 207 -22.77 26.34 -8.93
C TRP A 207 -23.81 26.43 -7.82
N SER A 208 -24.12 27.65 -7.42
CA SER A 208 -25.21 27.95 -6.48
C SER A 208 -25.71 29.37 -6.69
N ASN A 209 -27.04 29.56 -6.77
CA ASN A 209 -27.68 30.87 -6.91
C ASN A 209 -27.08 31.74 -8.06
N GLY A 210 -26.78 31.12 -9.23
CA GLY A 210 -26.23 31.82 -10.39
C GLY A 210 -24.79 32.26 -10.25
N LYS A 211 -24.07 31.86 -9.20
CA LYS A 211 -22.64 32.13 -8.97
C LYS A 211 -21.86 30.82 -9.00
N LEU A 212 -20.63 30.88 -9.50
CA LEU A 212 -19.70 29.75 -9.47
C LEU A 212 -18.76 29.88 -8.25
N PHE A 213 -18.93 29.02 -7.27
CA PHE A 213 -18.03 28.91 -6.11
C PHE A 213 -16.88 27.98 -6.43
N PHE A 214 -15.71 28.23 -5.84
CA PHE A 214 -14.52 27.40 -5.98
C PHE A 214 -13.56 27.66 -4.82
N GLU A 215 -12.58 26.82 -4.65
CA GLU A 215 -11.47 27.06 -3.71
C GLU A 215 -10.21 27.53 -4.44
N SER A 216 -9.48 28.44 -3.80
CA SER A 216 -8.22 28.95 -4.31
C SER A 216 -7.29 29.37 -3.16
N GLY A 217 -5.99 29.27 -3.42
CA GLY A 217 -4.92 29.78 -2.54
C GLY A 217 -4.35 31.11 -3.01
N ALA A 218 -5.10 31.93 -3.73
CA ALA A 218 -4.63 33.16 -4.34
C ALA A 218 -3.99 34.17 -3.35
N ASN A 219 -4.41 34.12 -2.07
CA ASN A 219 -3.86 34.98 -1.01
C ASN A 219 -2.87 34.25 -0.07
N GLY A 220 -2.35 33.08 -0.47
CA GLY A 220 -1.42 32.27 0.32
C GLY A 220 -2.07 31.27 1.26
N THR A 221 -3.39 31.34 1.45
CA THR A 221 -4.19 30.37 2.23
C THR A 221 -5.40 29.95 1.41
N ASN A 222 -5.69 28.66 1.33
CA ASN A 222 -6.88 28.21 0.62
C ASN A 222 -8.14 28.75 1.28
N ASN A 223 -8.97 29.39 0.48
CA ASN A 223 -10.26 29.96 0.86
C ASN A 223 -11.31 29.66 -0.21
N ILE A 224 -12.57 29.83 0.15
CA ILE A 224 -13.68 29.73 -0.78
C ILE A 224 -13.90 31.09 -1.44
N TYR A 225 -13.95 31.08 -2.75
CA TYR A 225 -14.21 32.23 -3.62
C TYR A 225 -15.47 31.98 -4.43
N TYR A 226 -16.01 33.02 -5.03
CA TYR A 226 -16.99 32.88 -6.10
C TYR A 226 -16.69 33.82 -7.26
N LEU A 227 -17.06 33.40 -8.45
CA LEU A 227 -17.12 34.19 -9.68
C LEU A 227 -18.57 34.57 -9.92
N ASN A 228 -18.80 35.85 -10.23
CA ASN A 228 -20.06 36.35 -10.73
C ASN A 228 -20.00 36.37 -12.26
N PRO A 229 -20.80 35.53 -12.99
CA PRO A 229 -20.71 35.43 -14.45
C PRO A 229 -21.10 36.72 -15.19
N SER A 230 -21.90 37.59 -14.55
CA SER A 230 -22.41 38.80 -15.20
C SER A 230 -21.35 39.87 -15.44
N ASP A 231 -20.33 39.92 -14.59
CA ASP A 231 -19.25 40.90 -14.64
C ASP A 231 -17.84 40.26 -14.61
N THR A 232 -17.78 38.94 -14.55
CA THR A 232 -16.56 38.13 -14.41
C THR A 232 -15.70 38.52 -13.18
N ALA A 233 -16.28 39.24 -12.21
CA ALA A 233 -15.62 39.60 -10.98
C ALA A 233 -15.55 38.41 -10.02
N THR A 234 -14.40 38.32 -9.36
CA THR A 234 -14.14 37.28 -8.34
C THR A 234 -14.12 37.90 -6.93
N TYR A 235 -14.63 37.13 -5.98
CA TYR A 235 -14.76 37.53 -4.60
C TYR A 235 -14.33 36.41 -3.65
N ARG A 236 -13.55 36.76 -2.62
CA ARG A 236 -13.22 35.88 -1.52
C ARG A 236 -14.38 35.89 -0.51
N LEU A 237 -14.84 34.70 -0.11
CA LEU A 237 -15.97 34.54 0.79
C LEU A 237 -15.57 34.14 2.20
N THR A 238 -14.46 33.39 2.35
CA THR A 238 -13.98 32.92 3.65
C THR A 238 -12.61 33.51 3.98
N SER A 239 -12.32 33.64 5.29
CA SER A 239 -11.00 33.98 5.81
C SER A 239 -10.61 32.91 6.84
N ALA A 240 -10.12 31.77 6.35
CA ALA A 240 -9.72 30.62 7.19
C ALA A 240 -8.30 30.79 7.70
N ARG A 241 -8.05 30.40 8.95
CA ARG A 241 -6.73 30.47 9.57
C ARG A 241 -5.68 29.58 8.88
N PHE A 242 -6.07 28.37 8.51
CA PHE A 242 -5.17 27.39 7.89
C PHE A 242 -5.64 26.91 6.52
N GLY A 243 -6.92 27.08 6.21
CA GLY A 243 -7.52 26.81 4.91
C GLY A 243 -8.94 26.28 4.97
N ALA A 244 -9.75 26.77 4.05
CA ALA A 244 -11.12 26.30 3.77
C ALA A 244 -11.15 25.58 2.43
N PHE A 245 -11.74 24.37 2.43
CA PHE A 245 -11.74 23.44 1.29
C PHE A 245 -13.13 22.86 1.07
N ASP A 246 -13.37 22.28 -0.12
CA ASP A 246 -14.54 21.44 -0.44
C ASP A 246 -15.88 22.16 -0.18
N PRO A 247 -16.17 23.31 -0.83
CA PRO A 247 -17.42 24.04 -0.62
C PRO A 247 -18.65 23.18 -0.97
N ALA A 248 -19.68 23.29 -0.14
CA ALA A 248 -21.01 22.75 -0.37
C ALA A 248 -22.07 23.65 0.28
N PHE A 249 -23.32 23.52 -0.11
CA PHE A 249 -24.41 24.27 0.50
C PHE A 249 -25.46 23.33 1.10
N THR A 250 -26.17 23.81 2.11
CA THR A 250 -27.44 23.19 2.57
C THR A 250 -28.47 23.23 1.44
N PRO A 251 -29.49 22.36 1.43
CA PRO A 251 -30.55 22.39 0.39
C PRO A 251 -31.23 23.76 0.27
N GLY A 252 -31.44 24.45 1.39
CA GLY A 252 -31.96 25.82 1.43
C GLY A 252 -31.01 26.90 0.95
N LYS A 253 -29.71 26.54 0.71
CA LYS A 253 -28.63 27.46 0.31
C LYS A 253 -28.35 28.60 1.30
N ASP A 254 -28.85 28.47 2.53
CA ASP A 254 -28.69 29.45 3.63
C ASP A 254 -27.38 29.28 4.38
N LYS A 255 -26.72 28.10 4.29
CA LYS A 255 -25.44 27.83 4.92
C LYS A 255 -24.41 27.29 3.94
N LEU A 256 -23.19 27.84 4.03
CA LEU A 256 -21.99 27.31 3.38
C LEU A 256 -21.36 26.27 4.29
N LEU A 257 -21.18 25.04 3.78
CA LEU A 257 -20.41 23.97 4.40
C LEU A 257 -19.04 23.87 3.75
N TYR A 258 -18.02 23.60 4.53
CA TYR A 258 -16.68 23.39 4.00
C TYR A 258 -15.81 22.53 4.93
N SER A 259 -14.72 21.99 4.39
CA SER A 259 -13.69 21.28 5.15
C SER A 259 -12.70 22.30 5.69
N ASP A 260 -12.79 22.61 6.99
CA ASP A 260 -11.88 23.53 7.68
C ASP A 260 -10.64 22.79 8.16
N TYR A 261 -9.45 23.20 7.71
CA TYR A 261 -8.19 22.57 8.08
C TYR A 261 -7.74 23.02 9.48
N GLN A 262 -7.50 22.06 10.34
CA GLN A 262 -7.05 22.25 11.72
C GLN A 262 -5.81 21.40 12.02
N ALA A 263 -5.13 21.68 13.14
CA ALA A 263 -3.93 20.95 13.54
C ALA A 263 -4.19 19.43 13.75
N ASP A 264 -5.41 19.05 14.10
CA ASP A 264 -5.85 17.66 14.36
C ASP A 264 -6.63 17.02 13.20
N GLY A 265 -6.61 17.65 12.02
CA GLY A 265 -7.23 17.19 10.77
C GLY A 265 -8.28 18.16 10.23
N TYR A 266 -9.04 17.72 9.24
CA TYR A 266 -10.12 18.52 8.65
C TYR A 266 -11.42 18.31 9.42
N ARG A 267 -12.14 19.40 9.67
CA ARG A 267 -13.46 19.39 10.30
C ARG A 267 -14.51 20.00 9.37
N ILE A 268 -15.73 19.52 9.40
CA ILE A 268 -16.79 20.15 8.64
C ILE A 268 -17.30 21.37 9.40
N GLY A 269 -17.03 22.54 8.84
CA GLY A 269 -17.50 23.83 9.30
C GLY A 269 -18.76 24.27 8.56
N SER A 270 -19.58 25.08 9.21
CA SER A 270 -20.80 25.69 8.69
C SER A 270 -20.82 27.19 9.01
N LEU A 271 -21.13 28.01 8.00
CA LEU A 271 -21.29 29.45 8.11
C LEU A 271 -22.62 29.86 7.47
N ALA A 272 -23.39 30.74 8.13
CA ALA A 272 -24.57 31.34 7.53
C ALA A 272 -24.17 32.27 6.35
N VAL A 273 -24.78 32.09 5.20
CA VAL A 273 -24.42 32.85 3.98
C VAL A 273 -24.64 34.36 4.18
N ASP A 274 -25.71 34.75 4.86
CA ASP A 274 -26.04 36.14 5.14
C ASP A 274 -25.04 36.84 6.07
N SER A 275 -24.24 36.08 6.81
CA SER A 275 -23.19 36.61 7.69
C SER A 275 -21.82 36.76 7.02
N LEU A 276 -21.70 36.39 5.74
CA LEU A 276 -20.44 36.40 5.01
C LEU A 276 -20.24 37.70 4.25
N GLU A 277 -19.17 38.43 4.55
CA GLU A 277 -18.74 39.59 3.80
C GLU A 277 -17.82 39.14 2.65
N ALA A 278 -18.25 39.43 1.43
CA ALA A 278 -17.48 39.08 0.23
C ALA A 278 -16.47 40.21 -0.09
N GLU A 279 -15.21 39.85 -0.18
CA GLU A 279 -14.13 40.78 -0.53
C GLU A 279 -13.72 40.56 -1.98
N LYS A 280 -13.70 41.62 -2.80
CA LYS A 280 -13.26 41.54 -4.18
C LYS A 280 -11.79 41.08 -4.24
N ALA A 281 -11.53 40.05 -5.07
CA ALA A 281 -10.24 39.40 -5.18
C ALA A 281 -9.77 39.41 -6.64
N ASP A 282 -8.48 39.58 -6.83
CA ASP A 282 -7.81 39.39 -8.11
C ASP A 282 -7.15 38.01 -8.15
N LEU A 283 -7.41 37.26 -9.23
CA LEU A 283 -6.80 35.93 -9.50
C LEU A 283 -5.69 36.04 -10.57
N GLY A 284 -5.26 37.27 -10.93
CA GLY A 284 -4.25 37.44 -11.98
C GLY A 284 -2.85 37.00 -11.57
N GLU A 285 -2.50 37.19 -10.30
CA GLU A 285 -1.15 36.88 -9.79
C GLU A 285 -1.18 35.85 -8.66
N PRO A 286 -0.31 34.83 -8.70
CA PRO A 286 -0.16 33.90 -7.61
C PRO A 286 0.50 34.54 -6.40
N TYR A 287 0.14 34.04 -5.21
CA TYR A 287 0.79 34.48 -3.97
C TYR A 287 2.27 34.10 -3.95
N HIS A 288 3.13 35.10 -3.77
CA HIS A 288 4.56 34.91 -3.56
C HIS A 288 4.89 34.82 -2.08
N SER A 289 5.35 33.65 -1.65
CA SER A 289 5.73 33.42 -0.25
C SER A 289 6.97 34.23 0.12
N PRO A 290 6.96 35.02 1.23
CA PRO A 290 8.17 35.69 1.73
C PRO A 290 9.36 34.73 1.94
N LEU A 291 9.10 33.46 2.28
CA LEU A 291 10.14 32.44 2.39
C LEU A 291 10.85 32.20 1.04
N VAL A 292 10.10 32.14 -0.06
CA VAL A 292 10.69 31.97 -1.40
C VAL A 292 11.57 33.17 -1.74
N THR A 293 11.11 34.39 -1.47
CA THR A 293 11.91 35.60 -1.68
C THR A 293 13.22 35.56 -0.88
N SER A 294 13.15 35.20 0.41
CA SER A 294 14.34 35.08 1.25
C SER A 294 15.30 33.99 0.78
N LEU A 295 14.78 32.83 0.29
CA LEU A 295 15.61 31.78 -0.29
C LEU A 295 16.28 32.21 -1.59
N VAL A 296 15.56 32.92 -2.48
CA VAL A 296 16.13 33.47 -3.71
C VAL A 296 17.25 34.45 -3.39
N GLU A 297 17.07 35.33 -2.40
CA GLU A 297 18.09 36.23 -1.94
C GLU A 297 19.32 35.52 -1.36
N GLN A 298 19.09 34.48 -0.55
CA GLN A 298 20.17 33.66 0.04
C GLN A 298 20.96 32.88 -1.01
N GLU A 299 20.27 32.23 -1.93
CA GLU A 299 20.88 31.35 -2.96
C GLU A 299 21.38 32.15 -4.19
N GLN A 300 21.01 33.43 -4.32
CA GLN A 300 21.28 34.25 -5.51
C GLN A 300 20.80 33.58 -6.82
N PHE A 301 19.75 32.80 -6.72
CA PHE A 301 19.18 32.03 -7.82
C PHE A 301 17.64 32.02 -7.76
N ASN A 302 17.03 32.42 -8.87
CA ASN A 302 15.58 32.33 -9.04
C ASN A 302 15.23 31.29 -10.12
N LEU A 303 14.52 30.25 -9.73
CA LEU A 303 14.12 29.17 -10.62
C LEU A 303 13.17 29.67 -11.73
N ASP A 304 12.28 30.62 -11.43
CA ASP A 304 11.30 31.15 -12.39
C ASP A 304 11.99 31.96 -13.51
N SER A 305 13.16 32.55 -13.22
CA SER A 305 13.97 33.29 -14.20
C SER A 305 15.02 32.43 -14.88
N ALA A 306 15.14 31.16 -14.53
CA ALA A 306 16.12 30.23 -15.12
C ALA A 306 15.81 29.99 -16.60
N LYS A 307 16.74 30.38 -17.47
CA LYS A 307 16.65 30.10 -18.89
C LYS A 307 16.99 28.63 -19.14
N LEU A 308 15.97 27.81 -19.34
CA LEU A 308 16.15 26.44 -19.77
C LEU A 308 16.50 26.43 -21.27
N THR A 309 17.66 25.89 -21.62
CA THR A 309 18.01 25.69 -23.03
C THR A 309 17.06 24.63 -23.60
N PRO A 310 16.36 24.90 -24.70
CA PRO A 310 15.53 23.90 -25.35
C PRO A 310 16.41 22.69 -25.74
N ILE A 311 16.09 21.54 -25.22
CA ILE A 311 16.76 20.29 -25.58
C ILE A 311 15.98 19.67 -26.72
N GLU A 312 16.58 19.63 -27.92
CA GLU A 312 16.03 18.83 -29.02
C GLU A 312 16.16 17.35 -28.66
N PHE A 313 15.02 16.72 -28.44
CA PHE A 313 14.96 15.33 -28.08
C PHE A 313 14.62 14.49 -29.31
N ASN A 314 15.59 13.67 -29.74
CA ASN A 314 15.37 12.71 -30.83
C ASN A 314 15.08 11.33 -30.25
N PRO A 315 13.79 10.93 -30.10
CA PRO A 315 13.44 9.69 -29.46
C PRO A 315 13.91 8.47 -30.27
N ARG A 316 14.55 7.51 -29.57
CA ARG A 316 14.97 6.25 -30.19
C ARG A 316 14.23 5.08 -29.55
N PRO A 317 13.90 4.03 -30.31
CA PRO A 317 13.29 2.82 -29.77
C PRO A 317 14.14 2.22 -28.64
N TYR A 318 13.53 1.98 -27.48
CA TYR A 318 14.21 1.36 -26.35
C TYR A 318 14.41 -0.14 -26.59
N ARG A 319 15.66 -0.59 -26.73
CA ARG A 319 16.03 -1.99 -26.95
C ARG A 319 16.08 -2.72 -25.61
N LYS A 320 14.97 -3.36 -25.20
CA LYS A 320 14.82 -4.02 -23.88
C LYS A 320 15.95 -5.01 -23.58
N GLY A 321 16.35 -5.85 -24.55
CA GLY A 321 17.42 -6.85 -24.36
C GLY A 321 18.79 -6.24 -24.11
N ALA A 322 19.17 -5.19 -24.88
CA ALA A 322 20.46 -4.51 -24.72
C ALA A 322 20.59 -3.73 -23.41
N HIS A 323 19.45 -3.37 -22.79
CA HIS A 323 19.40 -2.59 -21.55
C HIS A 323 18.87 -3.38 -20.36
N THR A 324 18.95 -4.71 -20.39
CA THR A 324 18.53 -5.58 -19.28
C THR A 324 19.34 -5.32 -18.01
N PHE A 325 20.64 -5.12 -18.15
CA PHE A 325 21.56 -4.87 -17.05
C PHE A 325 22.06 -3.43 -17.08
N LYS A 326 21.89 -2.72 -15.98
CA LYS A 326 22.43 -1.38 -15.77
C LYS A 326 22.88 -1.29 -14.31
N LEU A 327 24.19 -1.47 -14.11
CA LEU A 327 24.79 -1.31 -12.78
C LEU A 327 24.65 0.15 -12.36
N HIS A 328 24.06 0.38 -11.19
CA HIS A 328 23.78 1.74 -10.68
C HIS A 328 24.27 1.97 -9.25
N SER A 329 24.48 0.88 -8.48
CA SER A 329 24.89 0.99 -7.07
C SER A 329 25.77 -0.18 -6.69
N TRP A 330 26.61 0.06 -5.67
CA TRP A 330 27.40 -0.96 -5.02
C TRP A 330 27.47 -0.67 -3.51
N ALA A 331 27.78 -1.68 -2.71
CA ALA A 331 27.99 -1.50 -1.27
C ALA A 331 29.22 -2.30 -0.82
N PRO A 332 30.04 -1.76 0.14
CA PRO A 332 31.22 -2.43 0.72
C PRO A 332 30.81 -3.47 1.79
N PHE A 333 29.63 -4.00 1.72
CA PHE A 333 29.07 -5.10 2.51
C PHE A 333 28.03 -5.83 1.65
N TYR A 334 27.74 -7.07 1.99
CA TYR A 334 26.68 -7.82 1.36
C TYR A 334 25.41 -7.70 2.22
N TYR A 335 24.28 -7.39 1.58
CA TYR A 335 22.96 -7.31 2.18
C TYR A 335 21.96 -8.09 1.31
N ASP A 336 21.38 -9.14 1.86
CA ASP A 336 20.41 -9.94 1.14
C ASP A 336 19.02 -9.31 1.18
N VAL A 337 18.67 -8.60 0.11
CA VAL A 337 17.38 -7.88 0.00
C VAL A 337 16.20 -8.86 0.04
N ALA A 338 16.32 -10.02 -0.62
CA ALA A 338 15.24 -11.01 -0.67
C ALA A 338 15.02 -11.68 0.69
N GLU A 339 16.08 -12.02 1.38
CA GLU A 339 16.03 -12.60 2.73
C GLU A 339 15.45 -11.59 3.74
N ALA A 340 15.90 -10.33 3.68
CA ALA A 340 15.39 -9.25 4.52
C ALA A 340 13.88 -8.97 4.35
N MET A 341 13.36 -9.13 3.14
CA MET A 341 11.93 -8.92 2.86
C MET A 341 11.07 -10.14 3.24
N ASN A 342 11.62 -11.34 3.24
CA ASN A 342 10.88 -12.60 3.44
C ASN A 342 10.94 -13.12 4.88
N THR A 343 12.02 -12.86 5.58
CA THR A 343 12.18 -13.20 6.99
C THR A 343 11.97 -11.93 7.81
N GLY A 344 11.02 -11.94 8.74
CA GLY A 344 11.15 -11.04 9.88
C GLY A 344 12.47 -11.41 10.55
N ALA A 345 13.54 -10.75 10.13
CA ALA A 345 14.88 -11.17 10.46
C ALA A 345 15.12 -11.01 11.96
N ASP A 346 15.27 -12.13 12.59
CA ASP A 346 15.51 -12.21 14.03
C ASP A 346 16.98 -11.93 14.38
N ASP A 347 17.87 -11.89 13.36
CA ASP A 347 19.31 -11.66 13.56
C ASP A 347 19.91 -10.81 12.42
N LEU A 348 20.44 -9.64 12.75
CA LEU A 348 21.12 -8.74 11.81
C LEU A 348 22.31 -9.40 11.11
N SER A 349 23.02 -10.30 11.78
CA SER A 349 24.18 -11.01 11.24
C SER A 349 23.82 -11.95 10.08
N THR A 350 22.58 -12.37 10.00
CA THR A 350 22.08 -13.19 8.88
C THR A 350 21.84 -12.35 7.61
N ILE A 351 21.52 -11.07 7.77
CA ILE A 351 21.15 -10.17 6.67
C ILE A 351 22.34 -9.42 6.12
N VAL A 352 23.16 -8.81 7.02
CA VAL A 352 24.35 -8.03 6.65
C VAL A 352 25.59 -8.85 6.92
N LYS A 353 26.37 -9.09 5.89
CA LYS A 353 27.60 -9.91 5.93
C LYS A 353 28.80 -9.10 5.42
N PRO A 354 29.99 -9.30 5.97
CA PRO A 354 31.20 -8.74 5.37
C PRO A 354 31.32 -9.17 3.90
N GLY A 355 31.52 -8.21 3.00
CA GLY A 355 31.57 -8.54 1.58
C GLY A 355 31.44 -7.33 0.68
N VAL A 356 31.02 -7.56 -0.54
CA VAL A 356 30.73 -6.52 -1.52
C VAL A 356 29.54 -6.97 -2.37
N MET A 357 28.69 -6.02 -2.72
CA MET A 357 27.59 -6.30 -3.66
C MET A 357 27.45 -5.20 -4.70
N VAL A 358 26.85 -5.57 -5.82
CA VAL A 358 26.44 -4.67 -6.90
C VAL A 358 24.96 -4.86 -7.19
N LEU A 359 24.31 -3.76 -7.52
CA LEU A 359 22.90 -3.71 -7.89
C LEU A 359 22.76 -3.22 -9.31
N SER A 360 21.88 -3.86 -10.06
CA SER A 360 21.51 -3.49 -11.41
C SER A 360 20.00 -3.45 -11.53
N GLN A 361 19.51 -2.33 -12.04
CA GLN A 361 18.09 -2.16 -12.34
C GLN A 361 17.98 -1.43 -13.67
N ASN A 362 17.24 -2.01 -14.62
CA ASN A 362 17.01 -1.34 -15.88
C ASN A 362 16.07 -0.13 -15.73
N THR A 363 16.10 0.79 -16.70
CA THR A 363 15.33 2.04 -16.67
C THR A 363 13.82 1.81 -16.55
N LEU A 364 13.30 0.69 -17.07
CA LEU A 364 11.87 0.34 -16.99
C LEU A 364 11.49 -0.41 -15.71
N ASN A 365 12.44 -0.64 -14.79
CA ASN A 365 12.23 -1.46 -13.58
C ASN A 365 11.65 -2.85 -13.86
N THR A 366 11.96 -3.41 -15.03
CA THR A 366 11.49 -4.76 -15.42
C THR A 366 12.53 -5.85 -15.21
N ALA A 367 13.79 -5.49 -15.03
CA ALA A 367 14.91 -6.39 -14.74
C ALA A 367 15.70 -5.86 -13.55
N ILE A 368 15.79 -6.63 -12.49
CA ILE A 368 16.51 -6.31 -11.26
C ILE A 368 17.50 -7.44 -10.99
N MET A 369 18.76 -7.11 -10.75
CA MET A 369 19.81 -8.07 -10.41
C MET A 369 20.58 -7.59 -9.19
N GLN A 370 20.87 -8.50 -8.30
CA GLN A 370 21.82 -8.34 -7.21
C GLN A 370 22.89 -9.42 -7.36
N ALA A 371 24.15 -9.02 -7.35
CA ALA A 371 25.27 -9.94 -7.33
C ALA A 371 26.27 -9.50 -6.27
N GLY A 372 26.92 -10.44 -5.60
CA GLY A 372 27.89 -10.10 -4.60
C GLY A 372 28.69 -11.28 -4.10
N TRP A 373 29.76 -10.91 -3.42
CA TRP A 373 30.60 -11.82 -2.65
C TRP A 373 30.46 -11.49 -1.16
N TYR A 374 30.43 -12.50 -0.32
CA TYR A 374 30.39 -12.31 1.12
C TYR A 374 31.16 -13.41 1.86
N TYR A 375 31.54 -13.08 3.10
CA TYR A 375 32.18 -13.98 4.02
C TYR A 375 31.23 -14.31 5.18
N ASN A 376 31.03 -15.59 5.45
CA ASN A 376 30.13 -16.05 6.51
C ASN A 376 30.67 -17.30 7.20
N LYS A 377 30.80 -17.28 8.52
CA LYS A 377 31.26 -18.40 9.38
C LYS A 377 32.54 -19.07 8.88
N GLY A 378 33.52 -18.29 8.43
CA GLY A 378 34.79 -18.79 7.96
C GLY A 378 34.84 -19.19 6.48
N GLU A 379 33.78 -18.99 5.73
CA GLU A 379 33.63 -19.43 4.35
C GLU A 379 33.28 -18.29 3.39
N HIS A 380 33.73 -18.41 2.15
CA HIS A 380 33.47 -17.46 1.07
C HIS A 380 32.25 -17.88 0.25
N HIS A 381 31.42 -16.90 -0.13
CA HIS A 381 30.22 -17.11 -0.95
C HIS A 381 30.16 -16.12 -2.11
N GLY A 382 29.71 -16.59 -3.27
CA GLY A 382 29.25 -15.77 -4.37
C GLY A 382 27.77 -15.97 -4.59
N LYS A 383 26.96 -14.90 -4.51
CA LYS A 383 25.51 -14.98 -4.70
C LYS A 383 25.06 -14.09 -5.84
N LEU A 384 24.12 -14.59 -6.64
CA LEU A 384 23.44 -13.90 -7.71
C LEU A 384 21.95 -14.08 -7.55
N SER A 385 21.18 -13.00 -7.67
CA SER A 385 19.74 -13.04 -7.80
C SER A 385 19.29 -12.14 -8.95
N PHE A 386 18.33 -12.59 -9.73
CA PHE A 386 17.78 -11.90 -10.88
C PHE A 386 16.28 -12.06 -10.94
N THR A 387 15.56 -10.94 -11.03
CA THR A 387 14.11 -10.91 -11.20
C THR A 387 13.76 -10.21 -12.50
N TYR A 388 12.97 -10.86 -13.35
CA TYR A 388 12.43 -10.30 -14.57
C TYR A 388 10.91 -10.19 -14.53
N LYS A 389 10.40 -8.95 -14.62
CA LYS A 389 8.96 -8.60 -14.53
C LYS A 389 8.39 -8.09 -15.86
N GLY A 390 9.20 -8.06 -16.92
CA GLY A 390 8.81 -7.49 -18.22
C GLY A 390 7.83 -8.35 -19.03
N TRP A 391 7.61 -9.61 -18.63
CA TRP A 391 6.60 -10.51 -19.21
C TRP A 391 5.38 -10.62 -18.30
N PHE A 392 4.32 -11.22 -18.81
CA PHE A 392 3.13 -11.47 -18.00
C PHE A 392 3.45 -12.33 -16.76
N PRO A 393 4.16 -13.48 -16.85
CA PRO A 393 4.76 -14.11 -15.69
C PRO A 393 5.99 -13.32 -15.20
N VAL A 394 6.24 -13.41 -13.90
CA VAL A 394 7.50 -12.98 -13.28
C VAL A 394 8.43 -14.18 -13.18
N ILE A 395 9.71 -13.95 -13.48
CA ILE A 395 10.75 -14.97 -13.40
C ILE A 395 11.77 -14.52 -12.36
N ASP A 396 12.02 -15.36 -11.36
CA ASP A 396 13.10 -15.20 -10.39
C ASP A 396 14.14 -16.29 -10.61
N ILE A 397 15.41 -15.93 -10.61
CA ILE A 397 16.55 -16.86 -10.67
C ILE A 397 17.51 -16.47 -9.55
N ALA A 398 17.92 -17.42 -8.74
CA ALA A 398 18.93 -17.21 -7.71
C ALA A 398 19.96 -18.34 -7.72
N ALA A 399 21.21 -18.02 -7.42
CA ALA A 399 22.27 -19.00 -7.21
C ALA A 399 23.19 -18.52 -6.09
N ASP A 400 23.55 -19.41 -5.19
CA ASP A 400 24.55 -19.20 -4.13
C ASP A 400 25.60 -20.30 -4.25
N TYR A 401 26.85 -19.88 -4.39
CA TYR A 401 27.99 -20.80 -4.46
C TYR A 401 29.00 -20.44 -3.37
N GLY A 402 29.25 -21.38 -2.44
CA GLY A 402 30.17 -21.08 -1.34
C GLY A 402 30.42 -22.21 -0.36
N GLY A 403 31.33 -21.97 0.52
CA GLY A 403 31.63 -22.89 1.60
C GLY A 403 30.54 -22.88 2.68
N LYS A 404 30.17 -24.05 3.18
CA LYS A 404 29.25 -24.19 4.32
C LYS A 404 29.84 -25.12 5.37
N ALA A 405 29.93 -24.61 6.59
CA ALA A 405 30.39 -25.39 7.73
C ALA A 405 29.18 -26.02 8.44
N PHE A 406 29.23 -27.30 8.69
CA PHE A 406 28.23 -28.08 9.41
C PHE A 406 28.84 -28.70 10.65
N ASP A 407 28.24 -28.50 11.78
CA ASP A 407 28.60 -29.22 13.00
C ASP A 407 27.88 -30.57 12.97
N VAL A 408 28.64 -31.63 12.82
CA VAL A 408 28.17 -33.00 12.80
C VAL A 408 28.57 -33.68 14.10
N THR A 409 27.59 -34.17 14.84
CA THR A 409 27.83 -34.97 16.04
C THR A 409 27.48 -36.41 15.68
N TRP A 410 28.42 -37.33 15.86
CA TRP A 410 28.18 -38.76 15.77
C TRP A 410 28.51 -39.44 17.09
N VAL A 411 27.76 -40.48 17.40
CA VAL A 411 27.96 -41.29 18.56
C VAL A 411 28.70 -42.57 18.14
N THR A 412 29.88 -42.77 18.68
CA THR A 412 30.66 -44.02 18.50
C THR A 412 30.58 -44.84 19.77
N ASN A 413 30.32 -46.13 19.61
CA ASN A 413 30.37 -47.08 20.73
C ASN A 413 31.85 -47.49 20.92
N ASP A 414 32.53 -47.02 21.92
CA ASP A 414 33.87 -47.44 22.29
C ASP A 414 33.80 -48.11 23.68
N LYS A 415 34.09 -49.42 23.70
CA LYS A 415 34.13 -50.26 24.94
C LYS A 415 32.87 -50.13 25.81
N ASP A 416 31.69 -50.31 25.25
CA ASP A 416 30.36 -50.21 25.89
C ASP A 416 30.02 -48.81 26.47
N LYS A 417 30.68 -47.77 26.02
CA LYS A 417 30.34 -46.37 26.34
C LYS A 417 30.02 -45.60 25.03
N GLU A 418 28.86 -44.98 25.02
CA GLU A 418 28.53 -44.00 23.96
C GLU A 418 29.38 -42.74 24.11
N VAL A 419 30.30 -42.53 23.18
CA VAL A 419 31.12 -41.31 23.12
C VAL A 419 30.61 -40.46 21.96
N ALA A 420 30.07 -39.25 22.29
CA ALA A 420 29.68 -38.27 21.31
C ALA A 420 30.95 -37.53 20.81
N GLN A 421 31.22 -37.62 19.51
CA GLN A 421 32.27 -36.87 18.86
C GLN A 421 31.64 -35.80 17.98
N ALA A 422 32.07 -34.56 18.09
CA ALA A 422 31.66 -33.44 17.25
C ALA A 422 32.79 -33.00 16.33
N ALA A 423 32.50 -32.82 15.08
CA ALA A 423 33.43 -32.21 14.12
C ALA A 423 32.72 -31.25 13.18
N THR A 424 33.39 -30.17 12.83
CA THR A 424 32.91 -29.25 11.81
C THR A 424 33.36 -29.74 10.44
N VAL A 425 32.40 -30.15 9.61
CA VAL A 425 32.63 -30.56 8.23
C VAL A 425 32.42 -29.36 7.31
N ARG A 426 33.39 -29.03 6.49
CA ARG A 426 33.32 -27.95 5.51
C ARG A 426 33.07 -28.52 4.10
N ARG A 427 32.15 -27.90 3.37
CA ARG A 427 31.83 -28.29 1.98
C ARG A 427 31.57 -27.06 1.15
N THR A 428 31.91 -27.13 -0.12
CA THR A 428 31.49 -26.12 -1.10
C THR A 428 30.16 -26.54 -1.72
N LEU A 429 29.16 -25.70 -1.59
CA LEU A 429 27.81 -25.94 -2.07
C LEU A 429 27.48 -25.02 -3.24
N LEU A 430 26.64 -25.51 -4.13
CA LEU A 430 25.88 -24.75 -5.11
C LEU A 430 24.41 -24.94 -4.79
N GLU A 431 23.72 -23.87 -4.48
CA GLU A 431 22.28 -23.82 -4.35
C GLU A 431 21.73 -22.93 -5.45
N ALA A 432 20.79 -23.42 -6.25
CA ALA A 432 20.18 -22.70 -7.36
C ALA A 432 18.66 -22.83 -7.33
N GLU A 433 17.96 -21.74 -7.60
CA GLU A 433 16.51 -21.67 -7.69
C GLU A 433 16.09 -20.94 -8.96
N ALA A 434 15.08 -21.50 -9.65
CA ALA A 434 14.37 -20.83 -10.73
C ALA A 434 12.87 -20.88 -10.43
N ARG A 435 12.21 -19.72 -10.35
CA ARG A 435 10.79 -19.61 -10.02
C ARG A 435 10.06 -18.79 -11.06
N VAL A 436 8.87 -19.27 -11.45
CA VAL A 436 7.95 -18.54 -12.33
C VAL A 436 6.62 -18.40 -11.60
N TYR A 437 6.05 -17.18 -11.60
CA TYR A 437 4.77 -16.93 -10.94
C TYR A 437 3.93 -15.85 -11.61
N LEU A 438 2.62 -15.88 -11.34
CA LEU A 438 1.62 -14.97 -11.89
C LEU A 438 0.94 -14.21 -10.72
N PRO A 439 1.33 -12.96 -10.41
CA PRO A 439 0.74 -12.19 -9.32
C PRO A 439 -0.53 -11.48 -9.78
N PHE A 440 -1.68 -12.14 -9.73
CA PHE A 440 -2.96 -11.54 -10.06
C PHE A 440 -3.47 -10.64 -8.94
N ASN A 441 -3.62 -9.34 -9.25
CA ASN A 441 -4.18 -8.34 -8.34
C ASN A 441 -5.71 -8.27 -8.50
N LEU A 442 -6.43 -8.73 -7.50
CA LEU A 442 -7.90 -8.74 -7.45
C LEU A 442 -8.44 -7.72 -6.45
N THR A 443 -7.61 -6.74 -6.04
CA THR A 443 -7.96 -5.71 -5.07
C THR A 443 -9.19 -4.92 -5.50
N ARG A 444 -10.18 -4.82 -4.60
CA ARG A 444 -11.41 -4.05 -4.80
C ARG A 444 -11.88 -3.47 -3.47
N ASN A 445 -12.47 -2.28 -3.52
CA ASN A 445 -12.98 -1.57 -2.34
C ASN A 445 -11.86 -1.40 -1.30
N HIS A 446 -12.17 -1.69 -0.04
CA HIS A 446 -11.23 -1.63 1.08
C HIS A 446 -10.49 -2.95 1.35
N TYR A 447 -10.61 -3.95 0.47
CA TYR A 447 -9.87 -5.22 0.58
C TYR A 447 -8.74 -5.32 -0.45
N ILE A 448 -7.56 -5.69 0.04
CA ILE A 448 -6.43 -6.11 -0.79
C ILE A 448 -6.61 -7.61 -1.03
N ARG A 449 -6.66 -8.01 -2.31
CA ARG A 449 -6.94 -9.38 -2.73
C ARG A 449 -6.03 -9.81 -3.86
N GLY A 450 -5.68 -11.06 -3.87
CA GLY A 450 -4.94 -11.63 -4.98
C GLY A 450 -4.89 -13.14 -4.97
N ILE A 451 -4.43 -13.67 -6.09
CA ILE A 451 -4.06 -15.07 -6.28
C ILE A 451 -2.72 -15.09 -6.99
N GLN A 452 -1.82 -15.94 -6.53
CA GLN A 452 -0.49 -16.07 -7.10
C GLN A 452 -0.12 -17.56 -7.24
N PRO A 453 -0.44 -18.18 -8.39
CA PRO A 453 0.14 -19.46 -8.75
C PRO A 453 1.62 -19.30 -9.07
N ALA A 454 2.44 -20.28 -8.66
CA ALA A 454 3.87 -20.31 -8.88
C ALA A 454 4.36 -21.73 -9.05
N VAL A 455 5.49 -21.89 -9.74
CA VAL A 455 6.28 -23.12 -9.78
C VAL A 455 7.73 -22.74 -9.59
N ALA A 456 8.41 -23.39 -8.65
CA ALA A 456 9.84 -23.25 -8.42
C ALA A 456 10.54 -24.59 -8.71
N TYR A 457 11.73 -24.49 -9.32
CA TYR A 457 12.70 -25.56 -9.42
C TYR A 457 13.88 -25.22 -8.53
N TYR A 458 14.34 -26.17 -7.75
CA TYR A 458 15.47 -26.02 -6.84
C TYR A 458 16.50 -27.13 -7.08
N PHE A 459 17.77 -26.74 -7.01
CA PHE A 459 18.92 -27.65 -7.11
C PHE A 459 19.91 -27.35 -5.99
N THR A 460 20.47 -28.39 -5.37
CA THR A 460 21.65 -28.29 -4.52
C THR A 460 22.55 -29.52 -4.69
N ASN A 461 23.88 -29.31 -4.69
CA ASN A 461 24.85 -30.39 -4.63
C ASN A 461 25.16 -30.84 -3.19
N ASP A 462 24.38 -30.37 -2.20
CA ASP A 462 24.54 -30.78 -0.81
C ASP A 462 24.32 -32.28 -0.64
N ARG A 463 24.89 -32.80 0.45
CA ARG A 463 24.77 -34.21 0.82
C ARG A 463 23.86 -34.36 2.01
N TYR A 464 22.88 -35.21 1.88
CA TYR A 464 21.96 -35.51 2.97
C TYR A 464 22.22 -36.94 3.47
N GLN A 465 22.34 -37.10 4.79
CA GLN A 465 22.47 -38.37 5.42
C GLN A 465 21.11 -38.79 6.00
N GLN A 466 20.61 -39.92 5.56
CA GLN A 466 19.40 -40.53 6.13
C GLN A 466 19.73 -41.97 6.54
N TYR A 467 18.93 -42.54 7.34
CA TYR A 467 18.97 -43.88 7.92
C TYR A 467 20.10 -44.79 7.35
N GLU A 468 20.77 -45.56 8.22
CA GLU A 468 21.81 -46.55 7.87
C GLU A 468 23.07 -45.95 7.20
N SER A 469 23.46 -44.72 7.55
CA SER A 469 24.70 -44.08 7.04
C SER A 469 24.78 -43.86 5.54
N ARG A 470 23.66 -43.93 4.82
CA ARG A 470 23.62 -43.63 3.37
C ARG A 470 23.68 -42.11 3.16
N THR A 471 24.55 -41.69 2.28
CA THR A 471 24.72 -40.28 1.89
C THR A 471 24.18 -40.07 0.48
N TYR A 472 23.26 -39.14 0.32
CA TYR A 472 22.68 -38.72 -0.95
C TYR A 472 23.20 -37.35 -1.34
N SER A 473 23.41 -37.05 -2.62
CA SER A 473 23.91 -35.79 -3.15
C SER A 473 23.10 -35.35 -4.37
N ASN A 474 23.25 -34.08 -4.76
CA ASN A 474 22.57 -33.51 -5.91
C ASN A 474 21.04 -33.55 -5.80
N PHE A 475 20.52 -33.03 -4.70
CA PHE A 475 19.08 -33.01 -4.48
C PHE A 475 18.40 -31.94 -5.33
N GLN A 476 17.32 -32.33 -6.02
CA GLN A 476 16.52 -31.50 -6.89
C GLN A 476 15.04 -31.69 -6.60
N TYR A 477 14.28 -30.60 -6.65
CA TYR A 477 12.83 -30.71 -6.52
C TYR A 477 12.08 -29.65 -7.31
N ILE A 478 10.81 -29.91 -7.58
CA ILE A 478 9.82 -28.93 -8.05
C ILE A 478 8.82 -28.63 -6.94
N LEU A 479 8.43 -27.35 -6.84
CA LEU A 479 7.51 -26.84 -5.86
C LEU A 479 6.42 -25.99 -6.54
N PRO A 480 5.36 -26.60 -7.08
CA PRO A 480 4.14 -25.87 -7.39
C PRO A 480 3.50 -25.32 -6.11
N GLU A 481 3.06 -24.07 -6.16
CA GLU A 481 2.34 -23.42 -5.07
C GLU A 481 1.24 -22.51 -5.57
N VAL A 482 0.22 -22.29 -4.75
CA VAL A 482 -0.78 -21.27 -4.96
C VAL A 482 -0.98 -20.50 -3.67
N LEU A 483 -0.89 -19.17 -3.78
CA LEU A 483 -1.14 -18.25 -2.69
C LEU A 483 -2.44 -17.49 -2.99
N PHE A 484 -3.42 -17.56 -2.08
CA PHE A 484 -4.62 -16.74 -2.05
C PHE A 484 -4.56 -15.78 -0.88
N TYR A 485 -4.96 -14.53 -1.07
CA TYR A 485 -5.08 -13.61 0.04
C TYR A 485 -6.25 -12.64 -0.15
N SER A 486 -6.90 -12.31 0.94
CA SER A 486 -7.93 -11.29 1.02
C SER A 486 -7.92 -10.71 2.43
N TYR A 487 -7.46 -9.47 2.58
CA TYR A 487 -7.46 -8.81 3.88
C TYR A 487 -7.82 -7.33 3.74
N ARG A 488 -8.44 -6.78 4.79
CA ARG A 488 -8.83 -5.38 4.84
C ARG A 488 -7.59 -4.49 4.93
N ARG A 489 -7.60 -3.36 4.23
CA ARG A 489 -6.57 -2.33 4.37
C ARG A 489 -6.41 -1.95 5.83
N LYS A 490 -5.20 -1.64 6.24
CA LYS A 490 -4.87 -1.21 7.60
C LYS A 490 -5.00 0.31 7.70
N ALA A 491 -5.51 0.79 8.85
CA ALA A 491 -5.28 2.15 9.27
C ALA A 491 -3.80 2.32 9.66
N GLN A 492 -3.33 3.55 9.72
CA GLN A 492 -1.91 3.82 10.00
C GLN A 492 -1.45 3.29 11.38
N ARG A 493 -2.37 3.26 12.36
CA ARG A 493 -2.10 2.71 13.70
C ARG A 493 -2.34 1.21 13.81
N ASP A 494 -2.99 0.57 12.85
CA ASP A 494 -3.17 -0.89 12.88
C ASP A 494 -1.83 -1.59 12.68
N ILE A 495 -1.49 -2.52 13.56
CA ILE A 495 -0.28 -3.35 13.42
C ILE A 495 -0.58 -4.48 12.44
N LEU A 496 -1.72 -5.16 12.60
CA LEU A 496 -2.20 -6.25 11.78
C LEU A 496 -3.47 -5.85 11.01
N PRO A 497 -3.79 -6.47 9.86
CA PRO A 497 -5.11 -6.34 9.27
C PRO A 497 -6.20 -6.73 10.27
N ARG A 498 -7.32 -6.00 10.30
CA ARG A 498 -8.40 -6.29 11.28
C ARG A 498 -9.32 -7.43 10.84
N TRP A 499 -9.33 -7.76 9.55
CA TRP A 499 -10.10 -8.86 8.97
C TRP A 499 -9.39 -9.38 7.75
N GLY A 500 -9.35 -10.67 7.58
CA GLY A 500 -8.82 -11.28 6.36
C GLY A 500 -8.25 -12.65 6.56
N TYR A 501 -7.77 -13.19 5.44
CA TYR A 501 -7.09 -14.47 5.41
C TYR A 501 -6.03 -14.51 4.31
N GLN A 502 -5.09 -15.44 4.48
CA GLN A 502 -4.11 -15.85 3.49
C GLN A 502 -4.00 -17.36 3.52
N LEU A 503 -4.22 -18.02 2.39
CA LEU A 503 -4.08 -19.45 2.21
C LEU A 503 -2.96 -19.75 1.23
N ARG A 504 -1.99 -20.55 1.65
CA ARG A 504 -0.91 -21.06 0.79
C ARG A 504 -1.01 -22.57 0.72
N LEU A 505 -1.10 -23.10 -0.48
CA LEU A 505 -1.07 -24.53 -0.77
C LEU A 505 0.19 -24.84 -1.56
N GLN A 506 0.91 -25.87 -1.15
CA GLN A 506 2.21 -26.23 -1.71
C GLN A 506 2.28 -27.76 -1.91
N TYR A 507 2.89 -28.14 -3.02
CA TYR A 507 3.21 -29.51 -3.33
C TYR A 507 4.68 -29.60 -3.72
N LEU A 508 5.45 -30.47 -3.07
CA LEU A 508 6.85 -30.64 -3.38
C LEU A 508 7.10 -32.08 -3.79
N GLN A 509 7.78 -32.26 -4.91
CA GLN A 509 8.19 -33.54 -5.46
C GLN A 509 9.61 -33.44 -6.01
N SER A 510 10.32 -34.60 -5.96
CA SER A 510 11.71 -34.74 -6.40
C SER A 510 11.82 -35.75 -7.54
N PRO A 511 11.30 -35.47 -8.75
CA PRO A 511 11.21 -36.42 -9.86
C PRO A 511 12.52 -36.71 -10.58
N PHE A 512 13.56 -35.89 -10.33
CA PHE A 512 14.83 -35.95 -11.05
C PHE A 512 15.92 -36.73 -10.32
N ASN A 513 15.67 -37.18 -9.09
CA ASN A 513 16.63 -37.91 -8.29
C ASN A 513 16.55 -39.41 -8.59
N LYS A 514 17.67 -40.10 -8.41
CA LYS A 514 17.73 -41.57 -8.53
C LYS A 514 17.00 -42.27 -7.40
N GLU A 515 17.00 -41.60 -6.23
CA GLU A 515 16.34 -42.09 -5.02
C GLU A 515 14.84 -41.79 -5.06
N ASN A 516 14.06 -42.66 -4.50
CA ASN A 516 12.63 -42.48 -4.38
C ASN A 516 12.30 -41.66 -3.13
N TYR A 517 12.04 -40.36 -3.30
CA TYR A 517 11.55 -39.48 -2.22
C TYR A 517 10.02 -39.45 -2.21
N GLY A 518 9.44 -39.40 -1.02
CA GLY A 518 8.00 -39.22 -0.88
C GLY A 518 7.58 -37.81 -1.30
N SER A 519 6.36 -37.69 -1.84
CA SER A 519 5.77 -36.38 -2.14
C SER A 519 5.35 -35.65 -0.86
N LEU A 520 5.53 -34.35 -0.80
CA LEU A 520 5.17 -33.53 0.35
C LEU A 520 4.06 -32.56 -0.03
N TYR A 521 2.99 -32.57 0.74
CA TYR A 521 1.83 -31.71 0.63
C TYR A 521 1.80 -30.79 1.85
N ALA A 522 1.62 -29.49 1.65
CA ALA A 522 1.49 -28.53 2.75
C ALA A 522 0.41 -27.51 2.48
N GLY A 523 -0.31 -27.14 3.53
CA GLY A 523 -1.27 -26.06 3.54
C GLY A 523 -1.03 -25.15 4.74
N ARG A 524 -1.01 -23.83 4.51
CA ARG A 524 -0.94 -22.80 5.56
C ARG A 524 -2.09 -21.83 5.43
N LEU A 525 -2.86 -21.68 6.49
CA LEU A 525 -3.92 -20.70 6.60
C LEU A 525 -3.54 -19.67 7.67
N THR A 526 -3.46 -18.42 7.29
CA THR A 526 -3.34 -17.26 8.21
C THR A 526 -4.66 -16.52 8.21
N THR A 527 -5.22 -16.26 9.37
CA THR A 527 -6.43 -15.45 9.53
C THR A 527 -6.15 -14.24 10.42
N TYR A 528 -6.80 -13.14 10.12
CA TYR A 528 -6.68 -11.87 10.83
C TYR A 528 -8.01 -11.47 11.44
N TRP A 529 -7.99 -11.05 12.69
CA TRP A 529 -9.15 -10.68 13.49
C TRP A 529 -8.90 -9.37 14.24
N PRO A 530 -9.92 -8.58 14.52
CA PRO A 530 -9.78 -7.44 15.42
C PRO A 530 -9.39 -7.92 16.82
N GLY A 531 -8.54 -7.16 17.48
CA GLY A 531 -8.23 -7.40 18.89
C GLY A 531 -9.33 -6.84 19.82
N ILE A 532 -9.12 -6.97 21.12
CA ILE A 532 -10.05 -6.54 22.17
C ILE A 532 -10.24 -5.01 22.15
N LEU A 533 -9.14 -4.27 21.97
CA LEU A 533 -9.16 -2.82 21.91
C LEU A 533 -8.99 -2.32 20.47
N ARG A 534 -9.28 -1.02 20.25
CA ARG A 534 -9.13 -0.38 18.95
C ARG A 534 -7.67 -0.42 18.50
N ASN A 535 -7.42 -0.75 17.23
CA ASN A 535 -6.11 -0.92 16.59
C ASN A 535 -5.26 -2.08 17.13
N HIS A 536 -5.76 -2.90 18.05
CA HIS A 536 -5.21 -4.21 18.35
C HIS A 536 -5.58 -5.22 17.26
N GLY A 537 -4.78 -6.26 17.11
CA GLY A 537 -5.02 -7.31 16.13
C GLY A 537 -4.66 -8.69 16.66
N LEU A 538 -5.43 -9.69 16.25
CA LEU A 538 -5.15 -11.11 16.49
C LEU A 538 -4.87 -11.76 15.13
N MET A 539 -3.77 -12.50 15.03
CA MET A 539 -3.40 -13.30 13.89
C MET A 539 -3.30 -14.76 14.32
N LEU A 540 -4.03 -15.64 13.64
CA LEU A 540 -3.97 -17.08 13.84
C LEU A 540 -3.39 -17.71 12.59
N ARG A 541 -2.39 -18.58 12.76
CA ARG A 541 -1.75 -19.34 11.68
C ARG A 541 -1.93 -20.83 11.95
N MET A 542 -2.46 -21.54 10.99
CA MET A 542 -2.64 -22.99 11.01
C MET A 542 -1.84 -23.58 9.87
N GLY A 543 -1.14 -24.65 10.12
CA GLY A 543 -0.34 -25.36 9.14
C GLY A 543 -0.57 -26.86 9.22
N TYR A 544 -0.65 -27.50 8.07
CA TYR A 544 -0.64 -28.95 7.95
C TYR A 544 0.32 -29.37 6.87
N GLN A 545 1.17 -30.34 7.15
CA GLN A 545 2.10 -30.96 6.22
C GLN A 545 1.98 -32.49 6.29
N TYR A 546 1.96 -33.11 5.14
CA TYR A 546 1.96 -34.57 5.01
C TYR A 546 2.99 -34.98 3.98
N GLN A 547 3.79 -35.99 4.32
CA GLN A 547 4.75 -36.61 3.42
C GLN A 547 4.37 -38.08 3.16
N SER A 548 4.26 -38.46 1.89
CA SER A 548 3.92 -39.82 1.47
C SER A 548 5.15 -40.75 1.56
N VAL A 549 5.58 -41.07 2.78
CA VAL A 549 6.74 -41.93 3.03
C VAL A 549 6.29 -43.29 3.49
N ASP A 550 6.89 -44.33 2.90
CA ASP A 550 6.76 -45.74 3.26
C ASP A 550 8.14 -46.40 3.40
N ASN A 551 8.20 -47.68 3.56
CA ASN A 551 9.46 -48.43 3.73
C ASN A 551 10.39 -48.41 2.51
N LYS A 552 9.93 -47.90 1.35
CA LYS A 552 10.68 -47.81 0.09
C LYS A 552 11.01 -46.39 -0.32
N THR A 553 10.50 -45.38 0.40
CA THR A 553 10.65 -43.97 0.08
C THR A 553 11.44 -43.25 1.17
N LEU A 554 12.19 -42.25 0.78
CA LEU A 554 12.98 -41.41 1.68
C LEU A 554 12.21 -40.13 2.06
N TYR A 555 12.53 -39.56 3.22
CA TYR A 555 12.04 -38.26 3.62
C TYR A 555 12.69 -37.15 2.75
N LEU A 556 11.88 -36.18 2.33
CA LEU A 556 12.40 -34.98 1.72
C LEU A 556 13.12 -34.10 2.78
N PRO A 557 14.31 -33.59 2.48
CA PRO A 557 15.07 -32.78 3.43
C PRO A 557 14.55 -31.32 3.49
N LYS A 558 13.24 -31.13 3.43
CA LYS A 558 12.60 -29.80 3.45
C LYS A 558 11.31 -29.83 4.27
N HIS A 559 11.14 -28.77 5.07
CA HIS A 559 9.88 -28.50 5.76
C HIS A 559 9.23 -27.27 5.15
N LEU A 560 7.93 -27.33 4.92
CA LEU A 560 7.14 -26.21 4.38
C LEU A 560 6.32 -25.49 5.47
N ILE A 561 6.25 -26.09 6.66
CA ILE A 561 5.58 -25.52 7.83
C ILE A 561 6.63 -25.07 8.84
N ASP A 562 6.47 -23.85 9.36
CA ASP A 562 7.43 -23.24 10.26
C ASP A 562 7.44 -23.92 11.65
N LYS A 563 8.62 -24.09 12.22
CA LYS A 563 8.82 -24.54 13.60
C LYS A 563 8.29 -23.50 14.62
N PRO A 564 7.97 -23.91 15.85
CA PRO A 564 7.70 -22.99 16.94
C PRO A 564 8.92 -22.13 17.25
N ARG A 565 8.68 -20.90 17.74
CA ARG A 565 9.76 -20.02 18.22
C ARG A 565 10.49 -20.66 19.40
N GLY A 566 11.81 -20.46 19.51
CA GLY A 566 12.64 -21.03 20.55
C GLY A 566 13.13 -22.46 20.31
N TYR A 567 12.77 -23.08 19.17
CA TYR A 567 13.28 -24.40 18.80
C TYR A 567 14.25 -24.28 17.62
N ASN A 568 15.47 -24.80 17.77
CA ASN A 568 16.50 -24.77 16.72
C ASN A 568 16.44 -25.94 15.74
N PHE A 569 15.67 -26.97 16.04
CA PHE A 569 15.54 -28.19 15.25
C PHE A 569 14.08 -28.50 14.90
N MET A 570 13.90 -29.24 13.81
CA MET A 570 12.65 -29.88 13.46
C MET A 570 12.87 -31.37 13.33
N TYR A 571 11.91 -32.14 13.77
CA TYR A 571 11.92 -33.60 13.56
C TYR A 571 11.66 -33.92 12.09
N GLN A 572 12.28 -34.98 11.57
CA GLN A 572 11.79 -35.58 10.32
C GLN A 572 10.37 -36.09 10.55
N THR A 573 9.44 -35.67 9.74
CA THR A 573 8.02 -35.92 9.99
C THR A 573 7.31 -36.40 8.74
N ARG A 574 6.49 -37.46 8.94
CA ARG A 574 5.48 -37.83 7.99
C ARG A 574 4.27 -36.92 8.04
N GLN A 575 3.87 -36.51 9.22
CA GLN A 575 2.77 -35.53 9.42
C GLN A 575 3.17 -34.47 10.43
N GLN A 576 2.77 -33.24 10.14
CA GLN A 576 2.98 -32.11 11.03
C GLN A 576 1.71 -31.26 11.06
N ILE A 577 1.28 -30.87 12.25
CA ILE A 577 0.21 -29.91 12.50
C ILE A 577 0.81 -28.78 13.28
N ALA A 578 0.63 -27.54 12.80
CA ALA A 578 1.11 -26.33 13.48
C ALA A 578 -0.04 -25.39 13.77
N PHE A 579 0.01 -24.74 14.91
CA PHE A 579 -0.86 -23.64 15.29
C PHE A 579 0.00 -22.54 15.91
N LYS A 580 -0.22 -21.29 15.47
CA LYS A 580 0.41 -20.11 16.06
C LYS A 580 -0.63 -19.02 16.25
N ALA A 581 -0.60 -18.37 17.39
CA ALA A 581 -1.44 -17.24 17.73
C ALA A 581 -0.56 -16.05 18.11
N ASP A 582 -0.83 -14.90 17.52
CA ASP A 582 -0.12 -13.64 17.77
C ASP A 582 -1.15 -12.53 18.09
N TYR A 583 -1.05 -11.93 19.26
CA TYR A 583 -1.86 -10.79 19.68
C TYR A 583 -0.99 -9.53 19.73
N ALA A 584 -1.13 -8.67 18.72
CA ALA A 584 -0.29 -7.49 18.56
C ALA A 584 -1.03 -6.20 18.93
N PHE A 585 -0.35 -5.33 19.69
CA PHE A 585 -0.90 -4.04 20.12
C PHE A 585 0.19 -2.99 20.29
N SER A 586 -0.20 -1.71 20.14
CA SER A 586 0.68 -0.58 20.45
C SER A 586 0.64 -0.29 21.94
N VAL A 587 1.79 -0.34 22.59
CA VAL A 587 1.92 0.02 24.01
C VAL A 587 1.80 1.54 24.16
N PHE A 588 2.62 2.29 23.42
CA PHE A 588 2.50 3.74 23.31
C PHE A 588 3.15 4.26 22.01
N SER A 589 2.76 5.46 21.61
CA SER A 589 3.30 6.15 20.43
C SER A 589 3.80 7.53 20.89
N PRO A 590 5.08 7.66 21.25
CA PRO A 590 5.61 8.88 21.82
C PRO A 590 5.67 10.03 20.80
N ASP A 591 5.77 9.70 19.49
CA ASP A 591 5.93 10.70 18.42
C ASP A 591 7.11 11.64 18.75
N LEU A 592 8.25 11.05 19.13
CA LEU A 592 9.39 11.73 19.71
C LEU A 592 10.53 11.86 18.71
N SER A 593 10.91 13.10 18.40
CA SER A 593 12.11 13.41 17.63
C SER A 593 13.30 13.71 18.56
N LEU A 594 14.40 12.99 18.38
CA LEU A 594 15.69 13.23 19.01
C LEU A 594 16.59 13.99 18.04
N GLY A 595 16.17 15.17 17.63
CA GLY A 595 16.88 16.01 16.67
C GLY A 595 17.05 15.32 15.32
N GLN A 596 18.31 15.25 14.84
CA GLN A 596 18.66 14.61 13.57
C GLN A 596 18.99 13.11 13.71
N LEU A 597 19.12 12.62 14.95
CA LEU A 597 19.63 11.27 15.22
C LEU A 597 18.55 10.22 15.05
N ALA A 598 17.37 10.44 15.61
CA ALA A 598 16.31 9.45 15.59
C ALA A 598 14.91 10.06 15.74
N TYR A 599 13.92 9.39 15.15
CA TYR A 599 12.50 9.65 15.37
C TYR A 599 11.84 8.35 15.85
N ILE A 600 11.35 8.34 17.10
CA ILE A 600 10.70 7.18 17.71
C ILE A 600 9.21 7.29 17.45
N ARG A 601 8.70 6.42 16.57
CA ARG A 601 7.32 6.40 16.13
C ARG A 601 6.40 5.72 17.14
N ARG A 602 6.79 4.52 17.60
CA ARG A 602 5.99 3.74 18.56
C ARG A 602 6.79 2.60 19.20
N LEU A 603 6.32 2.19 20.37
CA LEU A 603 6.60 0.89 20.98
C LEU A 603 5.36 0.01 20.82
N ARG A 604 5.53 -1.19 20.31
CA ARG A 604 4.49 -2.22 20.18
C ARG A 604 4.91 -3.52 20.86
N ALA A 605 3.93 -4.27 21.32
CA ALA A 605 4.11 -5.59 21.87
C ALA A 605 3.33 -6.63 21.06
N ASN A 606 3.81 -7.85 21.06
CA ASN A 606 3.15 -9.01 20.51
C ASN A 606 3.23 -10.16 21.52
N LEU A 607 2.08 -10.63 21.99
CA LEU A 607 1.98 -11.85 22.80
C LEU A 607 1.76 -13.00 21.86
N PHE A 608 2.52 -14.09 22.05
CA PHE A 608 2.40 -15.22 21.16
C PHE A 608 2.32 -16.58 21.86
N TYR A 609 1.71 -17.53 21.17
CA TYR A 609 1.70 -18.94 21.50
C TYR A 609 1.91 -19.76 20.23
N ASP A 610 2.86 -20.70 20.25
CA ASP A 610 3.17 -21.59 19.15
C ASP A 610 3.02 -23.04 19.61
N LEU A 611 2.41 -23.88 18.75
CA LEU A 611 2.23 -25.31 18.96
C LEU A 611 2.54 -26.07 17.67
N ASN A 612 3.38 -27.08 17.78
CA ASN A 612 3.65 -28.04 16.72
C ASN A 612 3.44 -29.46 17.23
N ARG A 613 2.74 -30.27 16.46
CA ARG A 613 2.63 -31.72 16.68
C ARG A 613 3.17 -32.46 15.46
N ASN A 614 4.09 -33.37 15.70
CA ASN A 614 4.83 -34.07 14.66
C ASN A 614 4.67 -35.58 14.87
N GLN A 615 4.41 -36.30 13.78
CA GLN A 615 4.42 -37.75 13.76
C GLN A 615 5.50 -38.24 12.78
N ALA A 616 6.52 -38.90 13.27
CA ALA A 616 7.68 -39.34 12.47
C ALA A 616 7.30 -40.34 11.38
N ALA A 617 6.54 -41.42 11.72
CA ALA A 617 6.11 -42.43 10.80
C ALA A 617 4.70 -42.93 11.15
N LYS A 618 4.09 -43.74 10.28
CA LYS A 618 2.77 -44.34 10.53
C LYS A 618 2.83 -45.25 11.77
N GLY A 619 1.93 -45.01 12.72
CA GLY A 619 1.86 -45.75 13.97
C GLY A 619 2.80 -45.29 15.09
N HIS A 620 3.66 -44.31 14.84
CA HIS A 620 4.48 -43.68 15.88
C HIS A 620 3.67 -42.65 16.68
N ASP A 621 4.06 -42.45 17.93
CA ASP A 621 3.46 -41.43 18.79
C ASP A 621 3.73 -40.01 18.26
N TRP A 622 2.81 -39.13 18.61
CA TRP A 622 2.95 -37.72 18.29
C TRP A 622 3.89 -37.01 19.28
N THR A 623 4.91 -36.35 18.79
CA THR A 623 5.74 -35.47 19.57
C THR A 623 5.18 -34.05 19.51
N THR A 624 5.23 -33.33 20.62
CA THR A 624 4.74 -31.96 20.75
C THR A 624 5.90 -31.02 20.98
N GLN A 625 5.90 -29.87 20.36
CA GLN A 625 6.78 -28.75 20.60
C GLN A 625 5.91 -27.52 20.78
N SER A 626 6.01 -26.82 21.90
CA SER A 626 5.19 -25.66 22.18
C SER A 626 5.99 -24.57 22.91
N SER A 627 5.66 -23.32 22.61
CA SER A 627 6.29 -22.16 23.25
C SER A 627 5.30 -21.00 23.35
N PHE A 628 5.56 -20.13 24.32
CA PHE A 628 4.87 -18.86 24.43
C PHE A 628 5.88 -17.74 24.74
N GLY A 629 5.45 -16.52 24.56
CA GLY A 629 6.35 -15.40 24.84
C GLY A 629 5.79 -14.06 24.42
N THR A 630 6.69 -13.08 24.43
CA THR A 630 6.36 -11.71 24.04
C THR A 630 7.48 -11.08 23.22
N ASP A 631 7.10 -10.30 22.22
CA ASP A 631 7.99 -9.42 21.50
C ASP A 631 7.76 -7.98 21.96
N LEU A 632 8.82 -7.25 22.29
CA LEU A 632 8.82 -5.81 22.54
C LEU A 632 9.58 -5.13 21.40
N ILE A 633 8.90 -4.29 20.64
CA ILE A 633 9.40 -3.83 19.34
C ILE A 633 9.28 -2.31 19.24
N PHE A 634 10.38 -1.66 18.89
CA PHE A 634 10.46 -0.25 18.56
C PHE A 634 10.43 -0.04 17.05
N ASP A 635 9.48 0.77 16.56
CA ASP A 635 9.46 1.29 15.20
C ASP A 635 10.01 2.73 15.22
N TRP A 636 11.12 2.99 14.55
CA TRP A 636 11.83 4.27 14.57
C TRP A 636 12.54 4.55 13.24
N ASN A 637 12.85 5.82 12.97
CA ASN A 637 13.67 6.24 11.84
C ASN A 637 15.00 6.77 12.39
N VAL A 638 16.12 6.38 11.81
CA VAL A 638 17.47 6.76 12.22
C VAL A 638 18.09 7.67 11.16
N PHE A 639 18.82 8.70 11.57
CA PHE A 639 19.56 9.62 10.69
C PHE A 639 18.71 10.19 9.54
N ARG A 640 17.44 10.51 9.75
CA ARG A 640 16.48 11.00 8.73
C ARG A 640 16.26 10.05 7.55
N MET A 641 16.57 8.76 7.69
CA MET A 641 16.23 7.77 6.67
C MET A 641 14.72 7.74 6.45
N SER A 642 14.29 7.67 5.20
CA SER A 642 12.87 7.66 4.83
C SER A 642 12.15 6.35 5.20
N PHE A 643 12.89 5.28 5.40
CA PHE A 643 12.35 3.97 5.78
C PHE A 643 12.51 3.73 7.29
N PRO A 644 11.49 3.16 7.95
CA PRO A 644 11.55 2.85 9.36
C PRO A 644 12.40 1.61 9.62
N LEU A 645 13.17 1.65 10.69
CA LEU A 645 13.79 0.49 11.31
C LEU A 645 12.86 -0.07 12.37
N THR A 646 12.90 -1.37 12.52
CA THR A 646 12.22 -2.09 13.60
C THR A 646 13.26 -2.85 14.39
N THR A 647 13.41 -2.53 15.67
CA THR A 647 14.32 -3.22 16.59
C THR A 647 13.56 -3.68 17.81
N GLY A 648 13.99 -4.76 18.43
CA GLY A 648 13.28 -5.26 19.61
C GLY A 648 13.94 -6.43 20.29
N VAL A 649 13.22 -6.96 21.25
CA VAL A 649 13.63 -8.14 22.01
C VAL A 649 12.45 -9.10 22.04
N ARG A 650 12.73 -10.37 21.78
CA ARG A 650 11.78 -11.48 21.96
C ARG A 650 12.16 -12.29 23.17
N LEU A 651 11.20 -12.51 24.03
CA LEU A 651 11.31 -13.35 25.22
C LEU A 651 10.51 -14.61 24.96
N ILE A 652 11.15 -15.78 25.05
CA ILE A 652 10.53 -17.07 24.68
C ILE A 652 10.67 -18.05 25.84
N GLN A 653 9.58 -18.74 26.19
CA GLN A 653 9.56 -19.88 27.07
C GLN A 653 9.09 -21.11 26.30
N PRO A 654 9.99 -22.00 25.83
CA PRO A 654 9.61 -23.34 25.38
C PRO A 654 9.01 -24.13 26.55
N ILE A 655 7.92 -24.85 26.30
CA ILE A 655 7.22 -25.61 27.36
C ILE A 655 7.89 -26.97 27.56
N ASP A 656 8.20 -27.64 26.46
CA ASP A 656 8.71 -29.02 26.47
C ASP A 656 10.24 -29.08 26.61
N TYR A 657 10.91 -27.95 26.38
CA TYR A 657 12.39 -27.82 26.34
C TYR A 657 12.83 -26.63 27.17
N GLY A 658 12.82 -26.78 28.40
CA GLY A 658 13.01 -26.05 29.64
C GLY A 658 13.79 -24.76 29.77
N LYS A 659 14.49 -24.17 28.79
CA LYS A 659 15.29 -22.93 29.01
C LYS A 659 14.61 -21.72 28.39
N PHE A 660 14.43 -20.68 29.23
CA PHE A 660 14.05 -19.35 28.80
C PHE A 660 15.10 -18.79 27.82
N GLN A 661 14.63 -18.19 26.73
CA GLN A 661 15.48 -17.64 25.67
C GLN A 661 15.16 -16.17 25.42
N VAL A 662 16.18 -15.43 25.05
CA VAL A 662 16.09 -14.03 24.66
C VAL A 662 16.70 -13.89 23.27
N GLU A 663 15.93 -13.35 22.33
CA GLU A 663 16.36 -13.10 20.96
C GLU A 663 16.29 -11.60 20.66
N ALA A 664 17.29 -11.06 19.95
CA ALA A 664 17.24 -9.72 19.41
C ALA A 664 16.42 -9.72 18.10
N LEU A 665 15.51 -8.76 17.96
CA LEU A 665 14.70 -8.58 16.75
C LEU A 665 15.22 -7.38 15.96
N PHE A 666 15.39 -7.55 14.67
CA PHE A 666 15.73 -6.49 13.74
C PHE A 666 15.01 -6.67 12.41
N SER A 667 14.43 -5.59 11.88
CA SER A 667 13.83 -5.59 10.55
C SER A 667 13.88 -4.20 9.91
N ILE A 668 14.03 -4.17 8.60
CA ILE A 668 13.94 -2.95 7.79
C ILE A 668 12.71 -3.10 6.90
N THR A 669 11.84 -2.08 6.93
CA THR A 669 10.66 -2.05 6.04
C THR A 669 10.88 -0.95 5.00
N PHE A 670 11.08 -1.33 3.75
CA PHE A 670 11.23 -0.42 2.61
C PHE A 670 9.88 0.01 2.02
#